data_d6acc6e077386204b7e53d00a58a1505
#
_entry.id   d6acc6e077386204b7e53d00a58a1505
#
_cell.length_a   1.000
_cell.length_b   1.000
_cell.length_c   1.000
_cell.angle_alpha   90.00
_cell.angle_beta   90.00
_cell.angle_gamma   90.00
#
_symmetry.space_group_name_H-M   'P 1'
#
loop_
_entity.id
_entity.type
_entity.pdbx_description
1 polymer ?
#
loop_
_entity_poly.entity_id
_entity_poly.type
_entity_poly.pdbx_seq_one_letter_code
_entity_poly.pdbx_strand_id
1 'polypeptide(L)'
;MSVQSKLLETAIDPEKRRRALLIVAGGVAAVVAAQWIALRKSQKSHYKLEKEDSVASDGTPKKNKKRAFDPHFLRQLKELLKIMVPGIFSKEAGIIGMHSIILMCRTFLTIYVAQLEGSMVQSIVEKDVLQFVLHLIKWILVALPATFVNSMIRFFESYLGLAFRTRLTKHAYKQYFSDQTYYAVSNLDTRLQNADQCLTEDITMFSQSIAHLYSHLTKPVLDIALITFTLLKLAVQRGTGRSTFLPSCMAILAVSMTAKILKAVSPRFGHMVAEEAKRKGHLRYLHSRIITNSEEIAFYGGHQAEYKQLDGAYNSLYQQMMMIFKKRIPYIMIEQFLMKYVWSGTGMVMIALPILAAEYADDEKATKLEDLPDHGVSERTRGYATAKTLLFNSADAVERLMTSYKEVTELAGYTGRVHEMFKVFDDAKKGIYQRQLVSGGQVEGQRGERFDTSRIEGIVTDSETDEIVLKSVPIVTPNGDVVVKNMTLTITPGMHVLITGPNGCGKSSLFRILGGLWPVYRGHLEKPSSDRMYYIPQRPYMTLGTLRDQVIYPDTTVQMRRRGITDQDLMIMLRIVHLEHIVEREGGWDAQNDWMDVLSGGEKQRMGMARVFYHRPKYALLDECTSAVSIDVEGSIYQAIKDNGITLLTVTHRPSLWKFHTHLLQYDGEGDYKVSSLNEKTIVERLSYSEEKQQLERQLAEVPRWKERLQEVCQLLGDEDHLNMTLDTDDSE
;
A
#
# COMPACT_ATOMS: atom_id res chain seq x y z
N MET A 1 2.25 -65.69 -26.81
CA MET A 1 1.10 -64.82 -27.07
C MET A 1 1.36 -63.49 -26.43
N SER A 2 1.46 -62.42 -27.26
CA SER A 2 1.83 -61.07 -26.80
C SER A 2 0.63 -60.41 -26.04
N VAL A 3 0.92 -59.51 -25.16
CA VAL A 3 -0.10 -58.73 -24.42
C VAL A 3 -1.10 -58.05 -25.37
N GLN A 4 -0.67 -57.75 -26.59
CA GLN A 4 -1.49 -57.16 -27.65
C GLN A 4 -2.58 -58.15 -28.17
N SER A 5 -2.29 -59.45 -28.27
CA SER A 5 -3.30 -60.46 -28.72
C SER A 5 -4.40 -60.68 -27.69
N LYS A 6 -4.05 -60.60 -26.38
CA LYS A 6 -5.06 -60.69 -25.30
C LYS A 6 -5.93 -59.42 -25.18
N LEU A 7 -5.40 -58.26 -25.53
CA LEU A 7 -6.17 -57.01 -25.59
C LEU A 7 -7.13 -56.99 -26.78
N LEU A 8 -6.72 -57.55 -27.94
CA LEU A 8 -7.60 -57.69 -29.09
C LEU A 8 -8.74 -58.69 -28.82
N GLU A 9 -8.47 -59.86 -28.18
CA GLU A 9 -9.46 -60.83 -27.80
C GLU A 9 -10.49 -60.30 -26.79
N THR A 10 -10.08 -59.45 -25.87
CA THR A 10 -10.98 -58.74 -24.94
C THR A 10 -11.81 -57.67 -25.61
N ALA A 11 -11.37 -57.09 -26.73
CA ALA A 11 -12.11 -56.08 -27.48
C ALA A 11 -13.23 -56.67 -28.37
N ILE A 12 -13.11 -57.93 -28.77
CA ILE A 12 -14.04 -58.59 -29.68
C ILE A 12 -15.20 -59.24 -28.92
N ASP A 13 -15.02 -59.68 -27.65
CA ASP A 13 -16.05 -60.30 -26.86
C ASP A 13 -16.91 -59.33 -26.07
N PRO A 14 -18.21 -59.14 -26.35
CA PRO A 14 -19.06 -58.14 -25.71
C PRO A 14 -19.19 -58.33 -24.18
N GLU A 15 -19.12 -59.57 -23.67
CA GLU A 15 -19.17 -59.77 -22.21
C GLU A 15 -17.85 -59.38 -21.50
N LYS A 16 -16.72 -59.75 -22.11
CA LYS A 16 -15.40 -59.32 -21.57
C LYS A 16 -15.19 -57.84 -21.63
N ARG A 17 -15.70 -57.19 -22.68
CA ARG A 17 -15.72 -55.72 -22.85
C ARG A 17 -16.52 -55.03 -21.76
N ARG A 18 -17.72 -55.58 -21.43
CA ARG A 18 -18.57 -55.06 -20.35
C ARG A 18 -17.91 -55.19 -18.98
N ARG A 19 -17.22 -56.31 -18.74
CA ARG A 19 -16.45 -56.55 -17.50
C ARG A 19 -15.22 -55.62 -17.40
N ALA A 20 -14.48 -55.41 -18.47
CA ALA A 20 -13.34 -54.50 -18.50
C ALA A 20 -13.79 -53.04 -18.26
N LEU A 21 -14.89 -52.59 -18.85
CA LEU A 21 -15.48 -51.26 -18.60
C LEU A 21 -15.96 -51.12 -17.16
N LEU A 22 -16.55 -52.15 -16.57
CA LEU A 22 -16.97 -52.12 -15.15
C LEU A 22 -15.77 -52.11 -14.20
N ILE A 23 -14.67 -52.79 -14.52
CA ILE A 23 -13.45 -52.78 -13.72
C ILE A 23 -12.78 -51.41 -13.79
N VAL A 24 -12.70 -50.78 -14.97
CA VAL A 24 -12.15 -49.42 -15.15
C VAL A 24 -13.03 -48.38 -14.45
N ALA A 25 -14.35 -48.47 -14.62
CA ALA A 25 -15.30 -47.58 -13.94
C ALA A 25 -15.28 -47.78 -12.42
N GLY A 26 -15.18 -49.03 -11.95
CA GLY A 26 -15.03 -49.34 -10.53
C GLY A 26 -13.71 -48.88 -9.94
N GLY A 27 -12.61 -49.00 -10.69
CA GLY A 27 -11.30 -48.49 -10.29
C GLY A 27 -11.28 -46.95 -10.17
N VAL A 28 -11.85 -46.26 -11.15
CA VAL A 28 -11.99 -44.79 -11.11
C VAL A 28 -12.90 -44.37 -9.96
N ALA A 29 -14.02 -45.05 -9.74
CA ALA A 29 -14.93 -44.79 -8.63
C ALA A 29 -14.25 -45.03 -7.26
N ALA A 30 -13.43 -46.08 -7.13
CA ALA A 30 -12.68 -46.37 -5.90
C ALA A 30 -11.61 -45.33 -5.61
N VAL A 31 -10.88 -44.86 -6.63
CA VAL A 31 -9.89 -43.80 -6.49
C VAL A 31 -10.56 -42.46 -6.10
N VAL A 32 -11.69 -42.13 -6.72
CA VAL A 32 -12.49 -40.95 -6.39
C VAL A 32 -13.07 -41.05 -4.97
N ALA A 33 -13.55 -42.21 -4.55
CA ALA A 33 -14.05 -42.44 -3.21
C ALA A 33 -12.93 -42.36 -2.15
N ALA A 34 -11.77 -42.97 -2.41
CA ALA A 34 -10.61 -42.89 -1.50
C ALA A 34 -10.12 -41.44 -1.35
N GLN A 35 -10.05 -40.69 -2.45
CA GLN A 35 -9.72 -39.27 -2.42
C GLN A 35 -10.79 -38.42 -1.69
N TRP A 36 -12.07 -38.75 -1.89
CA TRP A 36 -13.17 -38.08 -1.19
C TRP A 36 -13.13 -38.32 0.33
N ILE A 37 -12.78 -39.54 0.76
CA ILE A 37 -12.60 -39.90 2.18
C ILE A 37 -11.38 -39.15 2.76
N ALA A 38 -10.25 -39.06 2.02
CA ALA A 38 -9.08 -38.30 2.41
C ALA A 38 -9.37 -36.80 2.53
N LEU A 39 -10.14 -36.25 1.58
CA LEU A 39 -10.61 -34.85 1.61
C LEU A 39 -11.53 -34.56 2.80
N ARG A 40 -12.45 -35.50 3.11
CA ARG A 40 -13.35 -35.37 4.27
C ARG A 40 -12.60 -35.43 5.59
N LYS A 41 -11.55 -36.23 5.68
CA LYS A 41 -10.67 -36.33 6.84
C LYS A 41 -9.81 -35.07 7.01
N SER A 42 -9.29 -34.51 5.92
CA SER A 42 -8.59 -33.26 5.85
C SER A 42 -9.51 -32.08 6.23
N GLN A 43 -10.75 -32.04 5.72
CA GLN A 43 -11.74 -31.01 6.09
C GLN A 43 -12.11 -31.04 7.58
N LYS A 44 -12.26 -32.24 8.18
CA LYS A 44 -12.54 -32.36 9.62
C LYS A 44 -11.35 -31.88 10.48
N SER A 45 -10.13 -32.16 10.07
CA SER A 45 -8.92 -31.64 10.72
C SER A 45 -8.81 -30.12 10.56
N HIS A 46 -9.11 -29.58 9.36
CA HIS A 46 -9.16 -28.14 9.12
C HIS A 46 -10.25 -27.42 9.93
N TYR A 47 -11.42 -28.04 10.07
CA TYR A 47 -12.52 -27.46 10.86
C TYR A 47 -12.18 -27.40 12.35
N LYS A 48 -11.37 -28.35 12.83
CA LYS A 48 -10.90 -28.38 14.23
C LYS A 48 -9.83 -27.30 14.48
N LEU A 49 -8.86 -27.15 13.58
CA LEU A 49 -7.86 -26.07 13.59
C LEU A 49 -8.47 -24.67 13.38
N GLU A 50 -9.46 -24.55 12.46
CA GLU A 50 -10.19 -23.27 12.26
C GLU A 50 -11.03 -22.86 13.48
N LYS A 51 -11.46 -23.81 14.30
CA LYS A 51 -12.21 -23.52 15.54
C LYS A 51 -11.28 -23.08 16.66
N GLU A 52 -10.04 -23.57 16.70
CA GLU A 52 -8.99 -23.11 17.62
C GLU A 52 -8.43 -21.73 17.24
N ASP A 53 -8.24 -21.46 15.91
CA ASP A 53 -7.81 -20.15 15.41
C ASP A 53 -8.94 -19.08 15.38
N SER A 54 -10.21 -19.47 15.53
CA SER A 54 -11.36 -18.56 15.45
C SER A 54 -11.73 -17.91 16.78
N VAL A 55 -11.13 -18.35 17.86
CA VAL A 55 -11.27 -17.71 19.18
C VAL A 55 -10.11 -16.71 19.30
N ALA A 56 -10.40 -15.44 19.09
CA ALA A 56 -9.46 -14.40 19.46
C ALA A 56 -9.33 -14.39 20.99
N SER A 57 -8.19 -13.99 21.50
CA SER A 57 -7.90 -13.87 22.93
C SER A 57 -8.91 -13.02 23.72
N ASP A 58 -9.81 -12.29 23.04
CA ASP A 58 -10.82 -11.39 23.63
C ASP A 58 -12.28 -11.88 23.52
N GLY A 59 -12.54 -13.13 23.16
CA GLY A 59 -13.89 -13.71 23.21
C GLY A 59 -14.94 -13.12 22.25
N THR A 60 -14.59 -12.24 21.33
CA THR A 60 -15.55 -11.64 20.37
C THR A 60 -15.68 -12.46 19.10
N PRO A 61 -16.90 -12.74 18.58
CA PRO A 61 -17.09 -13.53 17.36
C PRO A 61 -16.60 -12.75 16.13
N LYS A 62 -15.58 -13.31 15.43
CA LYS A 62 -15.10 -12.72 14.17
C LYS A 62 -16.17 -12.77 13.08
N LYS A 63 -16.44 -11.61 12.49
CA LYS A 63 -17.40 -11.36 11.40
C LYS A 63 -17.17 -12.24 10.17
N ASN A 64 -18.30 -12.73 9.66
CA ASN A 64 -18.62 -13.39 8.39
C ASN A 64 -17.53 -13.64 7.33
N LYS A 65 -17.52 -14.89 6.82
CA LYS A 65 -16.78 -15.37 5.63
C LYS A 65 -17.04 -14.49 4.40
N LYS A 66 -16.12 -13.58 4.07
CA LYS A 66 -16.16 -12.86 2.79
C LYS A 66 -15.85 -13.83 1.65
N ARG A 67 -16.79 -13.99 0.71
CA ARG A 67 -16.62 -14.77 -0.54
C ARG A 67 -15.75 -13.96 -1.50
N ALA A 68 -14.95 -14.64 -2.37
CA ALA A 68 -14.11 -13.96 -3.37
C ALA A 68 -14.92 -13.06 -4.34
N PHE A 69 -16.19 -13.40 -4.59
CA PHE A 69 -17.16 -12.58 -5.31
C PHE A 69 -18.19 -11.97 -4.33
N ASP A 70 -17.70 -11.17 -3.38
CA ASP A 70 -18.56 -10.41 -2.50
C ASP A 70 -19.11 -9.19 -3.27
N PRO A 71 -20.41 -8.85 -3.20
CA PRO A 71 -20.95 -7.61 -3.77
C PRO A 71 -20.16 -6.37 -3.37
N HIS A 72 -19.54 -6.40 -2.20
CA HIS A 72 -18.68 -5.33 -1.69
C HIS A 72 -17.41 -5.16 -2.55
N PHE A 73 -16.72 -6.25 -2.87
CA PHE A 73 -15.56 -6.24 -3.76
C PHE A 73 -15.90 -5.68 -5.15
N LEU A 74 -17.02 -6.13 -5.75
CA LEU A 74 -17.44 -5.66 -7.07
C LEU A 74 -17.76 -4.15 -7.07
N ARG A 75 -18.32 -3.62 -5.97
CA ARG A 75 -18.57 -2.19 -5.83
C ARG A 75 -17.26 -1.41 -5.76
N GLN A 76 -16.35 -1.84 -4.91
CA GLN A 76 -15.02 -1.23 -4.78
C GLN A 76 -14.25 -1.24 -6.10
N LEU A 77 -14.23 -2.39 -6.79
CA LEU A 77 -13.60 -2.53 -8.09
C LEU A 77 -14.23 -1.58 -9.13
N LYS A 78 -15.57 -1.46 -9.15
CA LYS A 78 -16.28 -0.56 -10.05
C LYS A 78 -15.92 0.91 -9.81
N GLU A 79 -15.74 1.32 -8.56
CA GLU A 79 -15.33 2.68 -8.19
C GLU A 79 -13.92 2.97 -8.70
N LEU A 80 -12.98 2.05 -8.50
CA LEU A 80 -11.61 2.19 -9.00
C LEU A 80 -11.55 2.16 -10.54
N LEU A 81 -12.33 1.29 -11.19
CA LEU A 81 -12.44 1.24 -12.66
C LEU A 81 -12.92 2.56 -13.25
N LYS A 82 -13.85 3.26 -12.62
CA LYS A 82 -14.30 4.59 -13.07
C LYS A 82 -13.17 5.64 -13.04
N ILE A 83 -12.25 5.52 -12.09
CA ILE A 83 -11.07 6.39 -12.04
C ILE A 83 -10.10 6.05 -13.18
N MET A 84 -9.87 4.74 -13.41
CA MET A 84 -8.93 4.27 -14.43
C MET A 84 -9.43 4.50 -15.86
N VAL A 85 -10.73 4.28 -16.11
CA VAL A 85 -11.36 4.42 -17.43
C VAL A 85 -12.56 5.38 -17.30
N PRO A 86 -12.34 6.69 -17.38
CA PRO A 86 -13.39 7.68 -17.15
C PRO A 86 -14.42 7.76 -18.29
N GLY A 87 -14.12 7.19 -19.46
CA GLY A 87 -15.03 7.21 -20.61
C GLY A 87 -14.53 6.36 -21.77
N ILE A 88 -15.44 6.10 -22.72
CA ILE A 88 -15.16 5.25 -23.90
C ILE A 88 -14.10 5.86 -24.81
N PHE A 89 -13.97 7.18 -24.85
CA PHE A 89 -12.97 7.91 -25.65
C PHE A 89 -11.65 8.18 -24.89
N SER A 90 -11.44 7.55 -23.75
CA SER A 90 -10.18 7.68 -23.04
C SER A 90 -9.05 6.90 -23.73
N LYS A 91 -7.80 7.33 -23.50
CA LYS A 91 -6.62 6.61 -24.01
C LYS A 91 -6.60 5.16 -23.52
N GLU A 92 -6.99 4.93 -22.27
CA GLU A 92 -7.05 3.63 -21.65
C GLU A 92 -8.07 2.71 -22.31
N ALA A 93 -9.24 3.25 -22.68
CA ALA A 93 -10.26 2.50 -23.44
C ALA A 93 -9.75 2.14 -24.84
N GLY A 94 -9.01 3.03 -25.51
CA GLY A 94 -8.35 2.74 -26.78
C GLY A 94 -7.32 1.60 -26.69
N ILE A 95 -6.52 1.59 -25.63
CA ILE A 95 -5.54 0.52 -25.37
C ILE A 95 -6.26 -0.82 -25.13
N ILE A 96 -7.33 -0.85 -24.34
CA ILE A 96 -8.16 -2.03 -24.12
C ILE A 96 -8.74 -2.55 -25.43
N GLY A 97 -9.28 -1.65 -26.29
CA GLY A 97 -9.84 -2.02 -27.57
C GLY A 97 -8.80 -2.63 -28.51
N MET A 98 -7.62 -2.03 -28.63
CA MET A 98 -6.51 -2.56 -29.42
C MET A 98 -6.02 -3.92 -28.89
N HIS A 99 -5.89 -4.05 -27.58
CA HIS A 99 -5.53 -5.31 -26.93
C HIS A 99 -6.55 -6.41 -27.23
N SER A 100 -7.85 -6.11 -27.18
CA SER A 100 -8.93 -7.05 -27.52
C SER A 100 -8.84 -7.52 -28.97
N ILE A 101 -8.56 -6.62 -29.92
CA ILE A 101 -8.39 -6.96 -31.34
C ILE A 101 -7.22 -7.92 -31.53
N ILE A 102 -6.10 -7.68 -30.85
CA ILE A 102 -4.91 -8.53 -30.92
C ILE A 102 -5.19 -9.91 -30.32
N LEU A 103 -5.94 -9.98 -29.21
CA LEU A 103 -6.38 -11.28 -28.65
C LEU A 103 -7.25 -12.05 -29.60
N MET A 104 -8.18 -11.41 -30.31
CA MET A 104 -9.00 -12.05 -31.36
C MET A 104 -8.13 -12.55 -32.51
N CYS A 105 -7.21 -11.75 -33.03
CA CYS A 105 -6.27 -12.16 -34.08
C CYS A 105 -5.48 -13.41 -33.64
N ARG A 106 -5.06 -13.48 -32.40
CA ARG A 106 -4.34 -14.64 -31.85
C ARG A 106 -5.18 -15.91 -31.87
N THR A 107 -6.45 -15.83 -31.49
CA THR A 107 -7.36 -16.99 -31.51
C THR A 107 -7.60 -17.47 -32.94
N PHE A 108 -7.81 -16.58 -33.91
CA PHE A 108 -7.92 -16.95 -35.31
C PHE A 108 -6.66 -17.64 -35.85
N LEU A 109 -5.49 -17.11 -35.54
CA LEU A 109 -4.21 -17.74 -35.89
C LEU A 109 -4.06 -19.13 -35.26
N THR A 110 -4.50 -19.33 -34.03
CA THR A 110 -4.49 -20.64 -33.38
C THR A 110 -5.34 -21.66 -34.12
N ILE A 111 -6.56 -21.26 -34.55
CA ILE A 111 -7.44 -22.14 -35.32
C ILE A 111 -6.83 -22.44 -36.68
N TYR A 112 -6.27 -21.46 -37.39
CA TYR A 112 -5.64 -21.64 -38.67
C TYR A 112 -4.43 -22.59 -38.60
N VAL A 113 -3.55 -22.44 -37.59
CA VAL A 113 -2.40 -23.31 -37.37
C VAL A 113 -2.87 -24.75 -37.14
N ALA A 114 -3.91 -24.96 -36.34
CA ALA A 114 -4.46 -26.29 -36.05
C ALA A 114 -5.01 -26.97 -37.36
N GLN A 115 -5.63 -26.20 -38.24
CA GLN A 115 -6.08 -26.72 -39.53
C GLN A 115 -4.91 -27.07 -40.45
N LEU A 116 -3.85 -26.23 -40.46
CA LEU A 116 -2.64 -26.45 -41.26
C LEU A 116 -1.88 -27.72 -40.76
N GLU A 117 -1.76 -27.90 -39.46
CA GLU A 117 -1.21 -29.15 -38.85
C GLU A 117 -1.99 -30.38 -39.32
N GLY A 118 -3.33 -30.30 -39.31
CA GLY A 118 -4.16 -31.37 -39.83
C GLY A 118 -3.87 -31.68 -41.29
N SER A 119 -3.65 -30.63 -42.14
CA SER A 119 -3.31 -30.79 -43.56
C SER A 119 -1.92 -31.42 -43.75
N MET A 120 -0.94 -31.04 -42.92
CA MET A 120 0.39 -31.68 -42.94
C MET A 120 0.28 -33.20 -42.65
N VAL A 121 -0.50 -33.55 -41.60
CA VAL A 121 -0.71 -34.99 -41.28
C VAL A 121 -1.38 -35.72 -42.43
N GLN A 122 -2.33 -35.10 -43.11
CA GLN A 122 -2.99 -35.66 -44.31
C GLN A 122 -1.96 -35.97 -45.38
N SER A 123 -1.10 -34.98 -45.76
CA SER A 123 -0.06 -35.16 -46.81
C SER A 123 0.94 -36.26 -46.43
N ILE A 124 1.21 -36.50 -45.15
CA ILE A 124 2.06 -37.64 -44.69
C ILE A 124 1.36 -38.97 -44.96
N VAL A 125 0.05 -39.08 -44.71
CA VAL A 125 -0.72 -40.29 -44.93
C VAL A 125 -0.84 -40.61 -46.42
N GLU A 126 -1.06 -39.59 -47.22
CA GLU A 126 -1.14 -39.68 -48.68
C GLU A 126 0.23 -39.91 -49.36
N LYS A 127 1.32 -39.83 -48.59
CA LYS A 127 2.72 -39.91 -49.05
C LYS A 127 3.08 -38.84 -50.12
N ASP A 128 2.34 -37.72 -50.16
CA ASP A 128 2.61 -36.60 -51.02
C ASP A 128 3.66 -35.68 -50.43
N VAL A 129 4.92 -35.89 -50.82
CA VAL A 129 6.07 -35.11 -50.33
C VAL A 129 5.99 -33.65 -50.72
N LEU A 130 5.48 -33.36 -51.92
CA LEU A 130 5.40 -31.98 -52.43
C LEU A 130 4.40 -31.16 -51.58
N GLN A 131 3.21 -31.67 -51.38
CA GLN A 131 2.18 -31.04 -50.53
C GLN A 131 2.65 -30.90 -49.09
N PHE A 132 3.33 -31.88 -48.55
CA PHE A 132 3.90 -31.82 -47.19
C PHE A 132 4.88 -30.64 -47.09
N VAL A 133 5.85 -30.52 -48.03
CA VAL A 133 6.84 -29.44 -48.02
C VAL A 133 6.15 -28.07 -48.16
N LEU A 134 5.16 -27.93 -49.00
CA LEU A 134 4.38 -26.70 -49.16
C LEU A 134 3.63 -26.32 -47.88
N HIS A 135 3.00 -27.28 -47.21
CA HIS A 135 2.33 -27.05 -45.96
C HIS A 135 3.33 -26.67 -44.83
N LEU A 136 4.51 -27.28 -44.78
CA LEU A 136 5.58 -26.96 -43.85
C LEU A 136 6.11 -25.53 -44.06
N ILE A 137 6.33 -25.12 -45.29
CA ILE A 137 6.72 -23.73 -45.63
C ILE A 137 5.64 -22.76 -45.15
N LYS A 138 4.36 -23.04 -45.44
CA LYS A 138 3.23 -22.21 -44.97
C LYS A 138 3.20 -22.13 -43.45
N TRP A 139 3.47 -23.22 -42.76
CA TRP A 139 3.48 -23.28 -41.27
C TRP A 139 4.59 -22.38 -40.69
N ILE A 140 5.80 -22.43 -41.26
CA ILE A 140 6.92 -21.55 -40.92
C ILE A 140 6.61 -20.09 -41.18
N LEU A 141 6.00 -19.78 -42.33
CA LEU A 141 5.60 -18.41 -42.67
C LEU A 141 4.55 -17.85 -41.71
N VAL A 142 3.59 -18.66 -41.29
CA VAL A 142 2.56 -18.25 -40.33
C VAL A 142 3.13 -18.11 -38.89
N ALA A 143 4.22 -18.79 -38.59
CA ALA A 143 4.88 -18.62 -37.28
C ALA A 143 5.38 -17.19 -37.04
N LEU A 144 5.81 -16.45 -38.10
CA LEU A 144 6.25 -15.06 -37.95
C LEU A 144 5.14 -14.12 -37.45
N PRO A 145 3.97 -13.99 -38.14
CA PRO A 145 2.88 -13.19 -37.58
C PRO A 145 2.34 -13.70 -36.25
N ALA A 146 2.36 -15.00 -36.01
CA ALA A 146 1.92 -15.58 -34.71
C ALA A 146 2.84 -15.15 -33.56
N THR A 147 4.16 -15.15 -33.75
CA THR A 147 5.11 -14.68 -32.74
C THR A 147 5.01 -13.17 -32.53
N PHE A 148 4.82 -12.39 -33.61
CA PHE A 148 4.57 -10.95 -33.51
C PHE A 148 3.31 -10.65 -32.68
N VAL A 149 2.18 -11.31 -32.98
CA VAL A 149 0.93 -11.13 -32.22
C VAL A 149 1.11 -11.51 -30.75
N ASN A 150 1.84 -12.59 -30.43
CA ASN A 150 2.14 -12.97 -29.05
C ASN A 150 2.97 -11.90 -28.33
N SER A 151 3.94 -11.31 -29.01
CA SER A 151 4.76 -10.22 -28.45
C SER A 151 3.93 -8.97 -28.20
N MET A 152 3.01 -8.65 -29.13
CA MET A 152 2.09 -7.52 -28.97
C MET A 152 1.11 -7.71 -27.81
N ILE A 153 0.63 -8.93 -27.55
CA ILE A 153 -0.19 -9.21 -26.36
C ILE A 153 0.54 -8.81 -25.08
N ARG A 154 1.79 -9.26 -24.91
CA ARG A 154 2.61 -8.93 -23.73
C ARG A 154 2.89 -7.43 -23.64
N PHE A 155 3.18 -6.78 -24.75
CA PHE A 155 3.40 -5.34 -24.82
C PHE A 155 2.16 -4.56 -24.37
N PHE A 156 0.97 -4.87 -24.95
CA PHE A 156 -0.26 -4.15 -24.60
C PHE A 156 -0.73 -4.46 -23.17
N GLU A 157 -0.50 -5.65 -22.66
CA GLU A 157 -0.76 -5.98 -21.26
C GLU A 157 0.08 -5.12 -20.31
N SER A 158 1.39 -5.02 -20.56
CA SER A 158 2.29 -4.19 -19.76
C SER A 158 1.97 -2.70 -19.90
N TYR A 159 1.63 -2.25 -21.12
CA TYR A 159 1.27 -0.87 -21.39
C TYR A 159 -0.06 -0.47 -20.74
N LEU A 160 -1.03 -1.37 -20.73
CA LEU A 160 -2.31 -1.19 -20.02
C LEU A 160 -2.09 -1.07 -18.52
N GLY A 161 -1.27 -1.94 -17.92
CA GLY A 161 -0.90 -1.86 -16.52
C GLY A 161 -0.23 -0.53 -16.16
N LEU A 162 0.67 -0.04 -17.02
CA LEU A 162 1.32 1.26 -16.84
C LEU A 162 0.34 2.43 -16.97
N ALA A 163 -0.59 2.38 -17.93
CA ALA A 163 -1.61 3.42 -18.10
C ALA A 163 -2.53 3.51 -16.89
N PHE A 164 -3.01 2.39 -16.36
CA PHE A 164 -3.82 2.32 -15.16
C PHE A 164 -3.07 2.85 -13.93
N ARG A 165 -1.83 2.40 -13.75
CA ARG A 165 -0.97 2.89 -12.66
C ARG A 165 -0.80 4.41 -12.73
N THR A 166 -0.46 4.95 -13.90
CA THR A 166 -0.23 6.38 -14.07
C THR A 166 -1.46 7.20 -13.71
N ARG A 167 -2.64 6.72 -14.10
CA ARG A 167 -3.90 7.43 -13.81
C ARG A 167 -4.27 7.40 -12.34
N LEU A 168 -4.18 6.23 -11.70
CA LEU A 168 -4.43 6.08 -10.27
C LEU A 168 -3.44 6.90 -9.43
N THR A 169 -2.14 6.84 -9.79
CA THR A 169 -1.10 7.60 -9.06
C THR A 169 -1.35 9.11 -9.16
N LYS A 170 -1.68 9.63 -10.37
CA LYS A 170 -2.02 11.05 -10.52
C LYS A 170 -3.25 11.45 -9.71
N HIS A 171 -4.26 10.59 -9.67
CA HIS A 171 -5.46 10.82 -8.86
C HIS A 171 -5.14 10.78 -7.36
N ALA A 172 -4.36 9.80 -6.92
CA ALA A 172 -3.91 9.66 -5.54
C ALA A 172 -3.07 10.87 -5.10
N TYR A 173 -2.11 11.32 -5.89
CA TYR A 173 -1.29 12.48 -5.56
C TYR A 173 -2.12 13.76 -5.47
N LYS A 174 -3.11 13.94 -6.38
CA LYS A 174 -4.01 15.10 -6.30
C LYS A 174 -4.80 15.12 -5.01
N GLN A 175 -5.24 13.97 -4.50
CA GLN A 175 -5.95 13.88 -3.21
C GLN A 175 -5.00 14.01 -2.03
N TYR A 176 -3.86 13.32 -2.07
CA TYR A 176 -2.90 13.25 -0.98
C TYR A 176 -2.28 14.61 -0.65
N PHE A 177 -1.98 15.43 -1.68
CA PHE A 177 -1.41 16.76 -1.50
C PHE A 177 -2.46 17.90 -1.41
N SER A 178 -3.77 17.60 -1.51
CA SER A 178 -4.80 18.61 -1.27
C SER A 178 -5.10 18.73 0.22
N ASP A 179 -5.35 19.97 0.68
CA ASP A 179 -5.85 20.26 2.03
C ASP A 179 -5.04 19.59 3.17
N GLN A 180 -3.73 19.47 2.99
CA GLN A 180 -2.80 18.82 3.95
C GLN A 180 -3.19 17.37 4.31
N THR A 181 -3.87 16.65 3.42
CA THR A 181 -4.30 15.26 3.62
C THR A 181 -3.13 14.35 4.02
N TYR A 182 -1.92 14.57 3.46
CA TYR A 182 -0.71 13.83 3.82
C TYR A 182 -0.38 13.92 5.33
N TYR A 183 -0.60 15.08 5.93
CA TYR A 183 -0.38 15.27 7.36
C TYR A 183 -1.48 14.58 8.19
N ALA A 184 -2.74 14.78 7.80
CA ALA A 184 -3.89 14.20 8.49
C ALA A 184 -3.82 12.67 8.51
N VAL A 185 -3.49 12.05 7.39
CA VAL A 185 -3.34 10.59 7.24
C VAL A 185 -2.20 10.04 8.09
N SER A 186 -1.09 10.78 8.19
CA SER A 186 0.10 10.31 8.93
C SER A 186 0.02 10.55 10.43
N ASN A 187 -0.69 11.60 10.88
CA ASN A 187 -0.66 12.06 12.27
C ASN A 187 -2.02 11.99 12.99
N LEU A 188 -3.14 12.14 12.27
CA LEU A 188 -4.47 12.18 12.87
C LEU A 188 -5.25 10.87 12.70
N ASP A 189 -4.94 10.08 11.67
CA ASP A 189 -5.61 8.80 11.36
C ASP A 189 -4.64 7.63 11.51
N THR A 190 -5.10 6.50 12.05
CA THR A 190 -4.26 5.31 12.23
C THR A 190 -4.65 4.15 11.30
N ARG A 191 -5.66 4.32 10.45
CA ARG A 191 -6.13 3.29 9.51
C ARG A 191 -5.08 2.95 8.45
N LEU A 192 -4.31 3.94 8.00
CA LEU A 192 -3.30 3.80 6.96
C LEU A 192 -1.90 3.89 7.58
N GLN A 193 -1.34 2.76 7.99
CA GLN A 193 -0.05 2.72 8.70
C GLN A 193 1.16 2.98 7.79
N ASN A 194 1.10 2.59 6.50
CA ASN A 194 2.19 2.71 5.52
C ASN A 194 1.67 3.37 4.24
N ALA A 195 1.47 4.68 4.26
CA ALA A 195 0.98 5.45 3.12
C ALA A 195 1.92 5.36 1.91
N ASP A 196 3.24 5.31 2.13
CA ASP A 196 4.28 5.13 1.11
C ASP A 196 4.09 3.83 0.33
N GLN A 197 3.85 2.71 1.01
CA GLN A 197 3.61 1.41 0.39
C GLN A 197 2.30 1.41 -0.42
N CYS A 198 1.25 2.01 0.11
CA CYS A 198 -0.04 2.09 -0.59
C CYS A 198 0.06 2.92 -1.87
N LEU A 199 0.76 4.07 -1.83
CA LEU A 199 0.94 4.96 -2.97
C LEU A 199 1.88 4.40 -4.05
N THR A 200 2.82 3.55 -3.70
CA THR A 200 3.83 3.01 -4.62
C THR A 200 3.55 1.56 -5.03
N GLU A 201 3.59 0.63 -4.08
CA GLU A 201 3.54 -0.82 -4.35
C GLU A 201 2.11 -1.31 -4.59
N ASP A 202 1.15 -0.92 -3.74
CA ASP A 202 -0.23 -1.42 -3.84
C ASP A 202 -0.93 -0.94 -5.11
N ILE A 203 -0.77 0.32 -5.49
CA ILE A 203 -1.29 0.84 -6.76
C ILE A 203 -0.65 0.11 -7.94
N THR A 204 0.64 -0.20 -7.88
CA THR A 204 1.36 -0.92 -8.94
C THR A 204 0.83 -2.35 -9.08
N MET A 205 0.78 -3.09 -7.96
CA MET A 205 0.29 -4.47 -7.94
C MET A 205 -1.18 -4.56 -8.38
N PHE A 206 -2.03 -3.66 -7.91
CA PHE A 206 -3.42 -3.59 -8.35
C PHE A 206 -3.55 -3.36 -9.85
N SER A 207 -2.81 -2.38 -10.41
CA SER A 207 -2.88 -2.01 -11.82
C SER A 207 -2.36 -3.12 -12.74
N GLN A 208 -1.27 -3.78 -12.34
CA GLN A 208 -0.71 -4.93 -13.06
C GLN A 208 -1.64 -6.13 -12.99
N SER A 209 -2.17 -6.44 -11.79
CA SER A 209 -3.07 -7.58 -11.62
C SER A 209 -4.35 -7.44 -12.44
N ILE A 210 -4.91 -6.22 -12.55
CA ILE A 210 -6.13 -6.01 -13.35
C ILE A 210 -5.86 -6.11 -14.85
N ALA A 211 -4.72 -5.60 -15.34
CA ALA A 211 -4.33 -5.72 -16.74
C ALA A 211 -4.04 -7.18 -17.11
N HIS A 212 -3.34 -7.90 -16.24
CA HIS A 212 -3.07 -9.32 -16.39
C HIS A 212 -4.35 -10.17 -16.38
N LEU A 213 -5.22 -9.94 -15.41
CA LEU A 213 -6.50 -10.63 -15.32
C LEU A 213 -7.39 -10.39 -16.55
N TYR A 214 -7.35 -9.16 -17.11
CA TYR A 214 -8.07 -8.87 -18.33
C TYR A 214 -7.62 -9.76 -19.49
N SER A 215 -6.31 -9.92 -19.72
CA SER A 215 -5.74 -10.83 -20.73
C SER A 215 -6.09 -12.29 -20.44
N HIS A 216 -5.92 -12.70 -19.17
CA HIS A 216 -6.11 -14.07 -18.71
C HIS A 216 -7.57 -14.52 -18.60
N LEU A 217 -8.54 -13.60 -18.61
CA LEU A 217 -9.97 -13.93 -18.71
C LEU A 217 -10.49 -13.83 -20.16
N THR A 218 -10.14 -12.74 -20.84
CA THR A 218 -10.69 -12.46 -22.18
C THR A 218 -10.22 -13.47 -23.20
N LYS A 219 -8.91 -13.79 -23.21
CA LYS A 219 -8.36 -14.75 -24.19
C LYS A 219 -8.96 -16.16 -24.05
N PRO A 220 -8.95 -16.82 -22.88
CA PRO A 220 -9.54 -18.14 -22.74
C PRO A 220 -11.04 -18.20 -23.07
N VAL A 221 -11.80 -17.16 -22.71
CA VAL A 221 -13.23 -17.10 -23.04
C VAL A 221 -13.42 -17.04 -24.57
N LEU A 222 -12.63 -16.23 -25.27
CA LEU A 222 -12.63 -16.14 -26.73
C LEU A 222 -12.19 -17.48 -27.37
N ASP A 223 -11.11 -18.07 -26.85
CA ASP A 223 -10.58 -19.35 -27.34
C ASP A 223 -11.65 -20.46 -27.22
N ILE A 224 -12.27 -20.60 -26.06
CA ILE A 224 -13.34 -21.61 -25.83
C ILE A 224 -14.51 -21.34 -26.78
N ALA A 225 -14.99 -20.11 -26.90
CA ALA A 225 -16.14 -19.79 -27.74
C ALA A 225 -15.87 -20.09 -29.24
N LEU A 226 -14.76 -19.57 -29.79
CA LEU A 226 -14.42 -19.72 -31.21
C LEU A 226 -14.00 -21.14 -31.56
N ILE A 227 -13.24 -21.81 -30.70
CA ILE A 227 -12.86 -23.22 -30.92
C ILE A 227 -14.09 -24.11 -30.86
N THR A 228 -14.97 -23.94 -29.87
CA THR A 228 -16.24 -24.69 -29.79
C THR A 228 -17.10 -24.49 -31.01
N PHE A 229 -17.24 -23.23 -31.48
CA PHE A 229 -17.95 -22.93 -32.73
C PHE A 229 -17.33 -23.63 -33.93
N THR A 230 -16.00 -23.62 -34.04
CA THR A 230 -15.26 -24.30 -35.13
C THR A 230 -15.44 -25.82 -35.09
N LEU A 231 -15.38 -26.42 -33.91
CA LEU A 231 -15.62 -27.85 -33.73
C LEU A 231 -17.08 -28.26 -34.09
N LEU A 232 -18.05 -27.44 -33.68
CA LEU A 232 -19.46 -27.67 -34.04
C LEU A 232 -19.67 -27.58 -35.57
N LYS A 233 -19.08 -26.54 -36.23
CA LYS A 233 -19.12 -26.41 -37.67
C LYS A 233 -18.52 -27.67 -38.37
N LEU A 234 -17.37 -28.11 -37.91
CA LEU A 234 -16.70 -29.31 -38.44
C LEU A 234 -17.55 -30.58 -38.24
N ALA A 235 -18.21 -30.73 -37.10
CA ALA A 235 -19.10 -31.84 -36.80
C ALA A 235 -20.36 -31.88 -37.68
N VAL A 236 -20.99 -30.72 -37.92
CA VAL A 236 -22.15 -30.55 -38.79
C VAL A 236 -21.78 -30.89 -40.25
N GLN A 237 -20.62 -30.39 -40.71
CA GLN A 237 -20.14 -30.68 -42.11
C GLN A 237 -19.91 -32.16 -42.32
N ARG A 238 -19.60 -32.96 -41.28
CA ARG A 238 -19.36 -34.41 -41.38
C ARG A 238 -20.60 -35.27 -41.17
N GLY A 239 -21.76 -34.69 -40.94
CA GLY A 239 -22.99 -35.42 -40.68
C GLY A 239 -23.12 -36.07 -39.31
N THR A 240 -22.15 -35.88 -38.41
CA THR A 240 -22.11 -36.51 -37.08
C THR A 240 -22.82 -35.67 -35.98
N GLY A 241 -23.71 -34.76 -36.36
CA GLY A 241 -24.31 -33.78 -35.44
C GLY A 241 -25.00 -34.41 -34.22
N ARG A 242 -25.59 -35.60 -34.34
CA ARG A 242 -26.28 -36.26 -33.24
C ARG A 242 -25.31 -36.95 -32.25
N SER A 243 -24.15 -37.44 -32.74
CA SER A 243 -23.11 -38.06 -31.89
C SER A 243 -22.20 -37.04 -31.21
N THR A 244 -22.20 -35.79 -31.66
CA THR A 244 -21.39 -34.68 -31.10
C THR A 244 -21.98 -34.12 -29.80
N PHE A 245 -23.27 -34.34 -29.53
CA PHE A 245 -23.92 -33.84 -28.31
C PHE A 245 -23.37 -34.52 -27.03
N LEU A 246 -23.12 -35.82 -27.08
CA LEU A 246 -22.61 -36.59 -25.93
C LEU A 246 -21.20 -36.15 -25.48
N PRO A 247 -20.21 -35.99 -26.37
CA PRO A 247 -18.90 -35.40 -26.00
C PRO A 247 -18.99 -34.03 -25.37
N SER A 248 -19.84 -33.13 -25.91
CA SER A 248 -20.03 -31.78 -25.37
C SER A 248 -20.61 -31.80 -23.94
N CYS A 249 -21.57 -32.66 -23.67
CA CYS A 249 -22.11 -32.85 -22.32
C CYS A 249 -21.05 -33.40 -21.34
N MET A 250 -20.21 -34.34 -21.78
CA MET A 250 -19.11 -34.86 -20.97
C MET A 250 -18.08 -33.78 -20.64
N ALA A 251 -17.74 -32.91 -21.59
CA ALA A 251 -16.86 -31.76 -21.35
C ALA A 251 -17.42 -30.82 -20.28
N ILE A 252 -18.70 -30.45 -20.41
CA ILE A 252 -19.36 -29.56 -19.43
C ILE A 252 -19.40 -30.22 -18.04
N LEU A 253 -19.64 -31.52 -17.97
CA LEU A 253 -19.65 -32.25 -16.72
C LEU A 253 -18.26 -32.27 -16.09
N ALA A 254 -17.20 -32.58 -16.86
CA ALA A 254 -15.82 -32.59 -16.39
C ALA A 254 -15.38 -31.23 -15.89
N VAL A 255 -15.68 -30.13 -16.62
CA VAL A 255 -15.42 -28.77 -16.20
C VAL A 255 -16.12 -28.44 -14.89
N SER A 256 -17.43 -28.75 -14.81
CA SER A 256 -18.23 -28.43 -13.62
C SER A 256 -17.76 -29.21 -12.39
N MET A 257 -17.40 -30.48 -12.58
CA MET A 257 -16.87 -31.31 -11.51
C MET A 257 -15.50 -30.83 -11.03
N THR A 258 -14.59 -30.57 -11.95
CA THR A 258 -13.24 -30.00 -11.65
C THR A 258 -13.35 -28.69 -10.91
N ALA A 259 -14.19 -27.77 -11.38
CA ALA A 259 -14.43 -26.47 -10.74
C ALA A 259 -14.93 -26.62 -9.29
N LYS A 260 -15.89 -27.53 -9.05
CA LYS A 260 -16.41 -27.80 -7.70
C LYS A 260 -15.34 -28.37 -6.77
N ILE A 261 -14.53 -29.29 -7.25
CA ILE A 261 -13.45 -29.90 -6.47
C ILE A 261 -12.37 -28.87 -6.13
N LEU A 262 -11.88 -28.13 -7.12
CA LEU A 262 -10.86 -27.10 -6.90
C LEU A 262 -11.33 -26.00 -5.95
N LYS A 263 -12.59 -25.56 -6.08
CA LYS A 263 -13.18 -24.61 -5.15
C LYS A 263 -13.30 -25.14 -3.72
N ALA A 264 -13.60 -26.41 -3.55
CA ALA A 264 -13.73 -27.06 -2.24
C ALA A 264 -12.36 -27.21 -1.54
N VAL A 265 -11.29 -27.44 -2.32
CA VAL A 265 -9.93 -27.67 -1.82
C VAL A 265 -9.13 -26.37 -1.70
N SER A 266 -9.52 -25.32 -2.42
CA SER A 266 -8.78 -24.05 -2.45
C SER A 266 -8.68 -23.40 -1.07
N PRO A 267 -7.46 -23.15 -0.54
CA PRO A 267 -7.25 -22.35 0.65
C PRO A 267 -7.63 -20.89 0.40
N ARG A 268 -7.75 -20.10 1.48
CA ARG A 268 -8.00 -18.64 1.38
C ARG A 268 -6.71 -17.91 1.02
N PHE A 269 -6.20 -18.08 -0.19
CA PHE A 269 -4.94 -17.47 -0.62
C PHE A 269 -4.93 -15.96 -0.49
N GLY A 270 -6.02 -15.26 -0.82
CA GLY A 270 -6.08 -13.81 -0.75
C GLY A 270 -5.83 -13.25 0.65
N HIS A 271 -6.37 -13.89 1.69
CA HIS A 271 -6.09 -13.47 3.07
C HIS A 271 -4.62 -13.72 3.45
N MET A 272 -4.06 -14.85 3.03
CA MET A 272 -2.68 -15.21 3.34
C MET A 272 -1.68 -14.29 2.63
N VAL A 273 -1.95 -13.91 1.39
CA VAL A 273 -1.14 -12.95 0.61
C VAL A 273 -1.25 -11.54 1.19
N ALA A 274 -2.44 -11.12 1.63
CA ALA A 274 -2.61 -9.83 2.29
C ALA A 274 -1.82 -9.74 3.61
N GLU A 275 -1.80 -10.84 4.38
CA GLU A 275 -1.01 -10.91 5.62
C GLU A 275 0.50 -10.93 5.33
N GLU A 276 0.94 -11.63 4.28
CA GLU A 276 2.33 -11.61 3.79
C GLU A 276 2.75 -10.17 3.43
N ALA A 277 1.93 -9.46 2.65
CA ALA A 277 2.19 -8.08 2.26
C ALA A 277 2.31 -7.14 3.47
N LYS A 278 1.45 -7.33 4.50
CA LYS A 278 1.51 -6.57 5.75
C LYS A 278 2.84 -6.80 6.49
N ARG A 279 3.27 -8.07 6.63
CA ARG A 279 4.54 -8.40 7.30
C ARG A 279 5.75 -7.93 6.53
N LYS A 280 5.72 -7.98 5.20
CA LYS A 280 6.75 -7.43 4.32
C LYS A 280 6.86 -5.90 4.48
N GLY A 281 5.72 -5.20 4.57
CA GLY A 281 5.69 -3.77 4.85
C GLY A 281 6.27 -3.42 6.22
N HIS A 282 5.95 -4.20 7.25
CA HIS A 282 6.53 -4.03 8.59
C HIS A 282 8.05 -4.23 8.61
N LEU A 283 8.56 -5.26 7.93
CA LEU A 283 10.00 -5.49 7.80
C LEU A 283 10.69 -4.31 7.10
N ARG A 284 10.10 -3.80 6.02
CA ARG A 284 10.61 -2.62 5.30
C ARG A 284 10.64 -1.37 6.20
N TYR A 285 9.59 -1.16 6.99
CA TYR A 285 9.53 -0.07 7.96
C TYR A 285 10.67 -0.14 8.98
N LEU A 286 10.97 -1.32 9.53
CA LEU A 286 12.09 -1.51 10.46
C LEU A 286 13.44 -1.18 9.81
N HIS A 287 13.67 -1.62 8.57
CA HIS A 287 14.89 -1.24 7.82
C HIS A 287 15.00 0.28 7.63
N SER A 288 13.91 0.92 7.21
CA SER A 288 13.88 2.38 7.03
C SER A 288 14.18 3.12 8.33
N ARG A 289 13.63 2.64 9.46
CA ARG A 289 13.89 3.21 10.80
C ARG A 289 15.37 3.12 11.19
N ILE A 290 16.02 2.00 10.91
CA ILE A 290 17.46 1.81 11.19
C ILE A 290 18.28 2.77 10.34
N ILE A 291 17.96 2.92 9.06
CA ILE A 291 18.67 3.84 8.16
C ILE A 291 18.54 5.30 8.65
N THR A 292 17.31 5.70 9.02
CA THR A 292 17.03 7.08 9.45
C THR A 292 17.71 7.44 10.78
N ASN A 293 17.86 6.47 11.70
CA ASN A 293 18.43 6.70 13.04
C ASN A 293 19.75 5.95 13.23
N SER A 294 20.52 5.78 12.16
CA SER A 294 21.76 4.97 12.18
C SER A 294 22.81 5.53 13.12
N GLU A 295 22.94 6.84 13.20
CA GLU A 295 23.88 7.53 14.06
C GLU A 295 23.54 7.34 15.54
N GLU A 296 22.30 7.54 15.92
CA GLU A 296 21.84 7.38 17.31
C GLU A 296 21.97 5.91 17.76
N ILE A 297 21.59 4.96 16.89
CA ILE A 297 21.75 3.53 17.17
C ILE A 297 23.24 3.18 17.38
N ALA A 298 24.12 3.76 16.58
CA ALA A 298 25.55 3.54 16.70
C ALA A 298 26.11 4.14 18.03
N PHE A 299 25.72 5.35 18.38
CA PHE A 299 26.11 5.97 19.66
C PHE A 299 25.67 5.19 20.90
N TYR A 300 24.45 4.65 20.87
CA TYR A 300 23.96 3.81 21.98
C TYR A 300 24.48 2.37 21.94
N GLY A 301 25.23 1.95 20.91
CA GLY A 301 25.64 0.56 20.73
C GLY A 301 24.47 -0.39 20.54
N GLY A 302 23.30 0.09 20.07
CA GLY A 302 22.02 -0.59 20.02
C GLY A 302 21.87 -1.67 18.95
N HIS A 303 22.93 -1.97 18.17
CA HIS A 303 22.91 -2.88 17.02
C HIS A 303 22.32 -4.27 17.30
N GLN A 304 22.57 -4.84 18.50
CA GLN A 304 22.02 -6.16 18.86
C GLN A 304 20.52 -6.11 19.15
N ALA A 305 20.03 -5.03 19.74
CA ALA A 305 18.59 -4.85 20.01
C ALA A 305 17.81 -4.69 18.70
N GLU A 306 18.31 -3.86 17.79
CA GLU A 306 17.69 -3.66 16.47
C GLU A 306 17.79 -4.94 15.61
N TYR A 307 18.92 -5.66 15.65
CA TYR A 307 19.04 -6.95 14.98
C TYR A 307 17.98 -7.95 15.46
N LYS A 308 17.74 -8.06 16.76
CA LYS A 308 16.75 -8.97 17.32
C LYS A 308 15.32 -8.63 16.87
N GLN A 309 15.00 -7.32 16.75
CA GLN A 309 13.70 -6.88 16.24
C GLN A 309 13.56 -7.22 14.75
N LEU A 310 14.61 -6.98 13.96
CA LEU A 310 14.64 -7.26 12.53
C LEU A 310 14.52 -8.75 12.24
N ASP A 311 15.30 -9.58 12.95
CA ASP A 311 15.24 -11.04 12.86
C ASP A 311 13.86 -11.59 13.25
N GLY A 312 13.26 -11.06 14.30
CA GLY A 312 11.89 -11.41 14.71
C GLY A 312 10.85 -11.10 13.64
N ALA A 313 10.95 -9.93 13.00
CA ALA A 313 10.06 -9.55 11.90
C ALA A 313 10.29 -10.42 10.66
N TYR A 314 11.55 -10.72 10.31
CA TYR A 314 11.88 -11.63 9.21
C TYR A 314 11.38 -13.05 9.47
N ASN A 315 11.58 -13.58 10.67
CA ASN A 315 11.09 -14.90 11.05
C ASN A 315 9.55 -14.98 11.00
N SER A 316 8.85 -13.93 11.38
CA SER A 316 7.40 -13.81 11.25
C SER A 316 6.96 -13.88 9.77
N LEU A 317 7.65 -13.16 8.88
CA LEU A 317 7.43 -13.22 7.43
C LEU A 317 7.74 -14.60 6.86
N TYR A 318 8.88 -15.19 7.23
CA TYR A 318 9.29 -16.54 6.83
C TYR A 318 8.25 -17.60 7.19
N GLN A 319 7.75 -17.59 8.43
CA GLN A 319 6.73 -18.52 8.87
C GLN A 319 5.43 -18.37 8.05
N GLN A 320 5.03 -17.15 7.74
CA GLN A 320 3.86 -16.88 6.89
C GLN A 320 4.06 -17.44 5.47
N MET A 321 5.20 -17.18 4.84
CA MET A 321 5.52 -17.69 3.52
C MET A 321 5.59 -19.22 3.51
N MET A 322 6.23 -19.82 4.51
CA MET A 322 6.32 -21.26 4.65
C MET A 322 4.93 -21.92 4.83
N MET A 323 4.04 -21.27 5.59
CA MET A 323 2.65 -21.72 5.73
C MET A 323 1.91 -21.66 4.39
N ILE A 324 2.11 -20.62 3.58
CA ILE A 324 1.54 -20.51 2.23
C ILE A 324 2.06 -21.65 1.35
N PHE A 325 3.37 -21.90 1.33
CA PHE A 325 3.96 -22.96 0.53
C PHE A 325 3.43 -24.35 0.93
N LYS A 326 3.38 -24.67 2.22
CA LYS A 326 2.81 -25.93 2.72
C LYS A 326 1.35 -26.12 2.33
N LYS A 327 0.53 -25.06 2.36
CA LYS A 327 -0.88 -25.12 1.94
C LYS A 327 -1.04 -25.16 0.41
N ARG A 328 -0.05 -24.68 -0.34
CA ARG A 328 -0.06 -24.68 -1.80
C ARG A 328 0.23 -26.07 -2.40
N ILE A 329 1.08 -26.87 -1.75
CA ILE A 329 1.48 -28.20 -2.27
C ILE A 329 0.26 -29.11 -2.54
N PRO A 330 -0.62 -29.44 -1.56
CA PRO A 330 -1.74 -30.34 -1.81
C PRO A 330 -2.75 -29.74 -2.81
N TYR A 331 -2.89 -28.43 -2.84
CA TYR A 331 -3.75 -27.75 -3.81
C TYR A 331 -3.21 -27.92 -5.24
N ILE A 332 -1.93 -27.62 -5.49
CA ILE A 332 -1.30 -27.78 -6.81
C ILE A 332 -1.30 -29.24 -7.24
N MET A 333 -1.06 -30.19 -6.32
CA MET A 333 -1.09 -31.62 -6.64
C MET A 333 -2.47 -32.05 -7.18
N ILE A 334 -3.55 -31.62 -6.52
CA ILE A 334 -4.92 -31.94 -6.95
C ILE A 334 -5.25 -31.19 -8.26
N GLU A 335 -4.87 -29.90 -8.35
CA GLU A 335 -5.04 -29.09 -9.55
C GLU A 335 -4.39 -29.76 -10.76
N GLN A 336 -3.11 -30.11 -10.69
CA GLN A 336 -2.40 -30.76 -11.78
C GLN A 336 -2.95 -32.16 -12.12
N PHE A 337 -3.33 -32.93 -11.11
CA PHE A 337 -3.96 -34.21 -11.37
C PHE A 337 -5.26 -34.10 -12.16
N LEU A 338 -6.15 -33.20 -11.74
CA LEU A 338 -7.42 -32.95 -12.42
C LEU A 338 -7.21 -32.38 -13.83
N MET A 339 -6.38 -31.35 -13.95
CA MET A 339 -6.19 -30.63 -15.21
C MET A 339 -5.38 -31.43 -16.22
N LYS A 340 -4.33 -32.13 -15.79
CA LYS A 340 -3.45 -32.85 -16.71
C LYS A 340 -3.95 -34.27 -17.05
N TYR A 341 -4.44 -34.99 -16.07
CA TYR A 341 -4.79 -36.41 -16.30
C TYR A 341 -6.28 -36.64 -16.51
N VAL A 342 -7.15 -36.07 -15.67
CA VAL A 342 -8.61 -36.26 -15.82
C VAL A 342 -9.09 -35.56 -17.10
N TRP A 343 -8.61 -34.39 -17.41
CA TRP A 343 -8.95 -33.65 -18.63
C TRP A 343 -8.42 -34.31 -19.88
N SER A 344 -7.15 -34.73 -19.91
CA SER A 344 -6.60 -35.47 -21.06
C SER A 344 -7.33 -36.77 -21.29
N GLY A 345 -7.63 -37.51 -20.22
CA GLY A 345 -8.44 -38.74 -20.33
C GLY A 345 -9.85 -38.50 -20.88
N THR A 346 -10.53 -37.46 -20.39
CA THR A 346 -11.84 -37.05 -20.91
C THR A 346 -11.74 -36.60 -22.37
N GLY A 347 -10.71 -35.85 -22.74
CA GLY A 347 -10.46 -35.42 -24.13
C GLY A 347 -10.24 -36.61 -25.05
N MET A 348 -9.46 -37.63 -24.64
CA MET A 348 -9.27 -38.87 -25.44
C MET A 348 -10.59 -39.63 -25.62
N VAL A 349 -11.40 -39.73 -24.59
CA VAL A 349 -12.72 -40.37 -24.69
C VAL A 349 -13.64 -39.61 -25.65
N MET A 350 -13.63 -38.27 -25.57
CA MET A 350 -14.44 -37.41 -26.44
C MET A 350 -14.06 -37.54 -27.93
N ILE A 351 -12.78 -37.75 -28.23
CA ILE A 351 -12.30 -37.97 -29.60
C ILE A 351 -12.58 -39.39 -30.07
N ALA A 352 -12.38 -40.38 -29.19
CA ALA A 352 -12.54 -41.80 -29.55
C ALA A 352 -14.02 -42.20 -29.75
N LEU A 353 -14.93 -41.64 -28.94
CA LEU A 353 -16.36 -42.00 -28.97
C LEU A 353 -17.04 -41.78 -30.33
N PRO A 354 -16.93 -40.66 -31.03
CA PRO A 354 -17.49 -40.43 -32.33
C PRO A 354 -16.88 -41.38 -33.41
N ILE A 355 -15.56 -41.64 -33.30
CA ILE A 355 -14.86 -42.51 -34.25
C ILE A 355 -15.33 -43.95 -34.10
N LEU A 356 -15.43 -44.45 -32.88
CA LEU A 356 -15.90 -45.80 -32.58
C LEU A 356 -17.42 -45.97 -32.85
N ALA A 357 -18.21 -44.89 -32.71
CA ALA A 357 -19.65 -44.93 -32.99
C ALA A 357 -19.95 -44.84 -34.51
N ALA A 358 -19.09 -44.23 -35.30
CA ALA A 358 -19.25 -44.10 -36.76
C ALA A 358 -19.13 -45.47 -37.47
N GLU A 359 -18.49 -46.47 -36.86
CA GLU A 359 -18.38 -47.84 -37.39
C GLU A 359 -19.71 -48.60 -37.32
N TYR A 360 -20.72 -48.06 -36.62
CA TYR A 360 -22.05 -48.69 -36.44
C TYR A 360 -23.21 -47.85 -37.02
N ALA A 361 -22.91 -46.75 -37.71
CA ALA A 361 -23.94 -45.92 -38.31
C ALA A 361 -23.99 -46.21 -39.82
N ASP A 362 -25.05 -46.86 -40.28
CA ASP A 362 -25.47 -46.97 -41.66
C ASP A 362 -25.89 -45.61 -42.22
N ASP A 363 -24.92 -44.75 -42.51
CA ASP A 363 -25.18 -43.40 -43.05
C ASP A 363 -24.72 -43.32 -44.52
N GLU A 364 -25.64 -42.95 -45.40
CA GLU A 364 -25.50 -42.71 -46.86
C GLU A 364 -24.33 -41.77 -47.23
N LYS A 365 -23.77 -41.07 -46.24
CA LYS A 365 -22.56 -40.21 -46.37
C LYS A 365 -21.25 -40.95 -46.07
N ALA A 366 -21.28 -42.07 -45.34
CA ALA A 366 -20.14 -42.95 -45.17
C ALA A 366 -19.74 -43.62 -46.47
N THR A 367 -20.71 -43.96 -47.33
CA THR A 367 -20.49 -44.54 -48.66
C THR A 367 -19.76 -43.58 -49.62
N LYS A 368 -19.94 -42.24 -49.53
CA LYS A 368 -19.20 -41.29 -50.36
C LYS A 368 -17.72 -41.12 -49.98
N LEU A 369 -17.31 -41.47 -48.79
CA LEU A 369 -15.91 -41.49 -48.35
C LEU A 369 -15.19 -42.79 -48.74
N GLU A 370 -15.93 -43.89 -48.93
CA GLU A 370 -15.38 -45.17 -49.38
C GLU A 370 -15.02 -45.17 -50.90
N ASP A 371 -15.59 -44.24 -51.66
CA ASP A 371 -15.26 -44.04 -53.08
C ASP A 371 -13.95 -43.30 -53.33
N LEU A 372 -13.27 -42.77 -52.31
CA LEU A 372 -11.95 -42.16 -52.42
C LEU A 372 -10.85 -43.20 -52.57
N PRO A 373 -9.73 -42.91 -53.29
CA PRO A 373 -8.65 -43.88 -53.57
C PRO A 373 -8.03 -44.51 -52.32
N ASP A 374 -8.26 -43.93 -51.14
CA ASP A 374 -7.65 -44.21 -49.85
C ASP A 374 -8.71 -44.65 -48.81
N HIS A 375 -9.92 -45.05 -49.28
CA HIS A 375 -11.10 -45.31 -48.45
C HIS A 375 -11.36 -44.19 -47.41
N GLY A 376 -10.95 -42.93 -47.71
CA GLY A 376 -11.13 -41.74 -46.86
C GLY A 376 -10.28 -41.72 -45.58
N VAL A 377 -9.23 -42.52 -45.51
CA VAL A 377 -8.35 -42.62 -44.32
C VAL A 377 -7.61 -41.30 -44.12
N SER A 378 -7.10 -40.69 -45.19
CA SER A 378 -6.37 -39.39 -45.12
C SER A 378 -7.25 -38.25 -44.62
N GLU A 379 -8.49 -38.14 -45.12
CA GLU A 379 -9.47 -37.12 -44.68
C GLU A 379 -9.89 -37.31 -43.20
N ARG A 380 -10.13 -38.57 -42.80
CA ARG A 380 -10.44 -38.92 -41.38
C ARG A 380 -9.27 -38.56 -40.47
N THR A 381 -8.03 -38.86 -40.91
CA THR A 381 -6.80 -38.55 -40.14
C THR A 381 -6.57 -37.05 -40.00
N ARG A 382 -6.76 -36.29 -41.08
CA ARG A 382 -6.73 -34.80 -41.07
C ARG A 382 -7.71 -34.26 -40.04
N GLY A 383 -8.94 -34.73 -40.12
CA GLY A 383 -9.97 -34.29 -39.19
C GLY A 383 -9.74 -34.68 -37.76
N TYR A 384 -9.17 -35.82 -37.51
CA TYR A 384 -8.77 -36.27 -36.18
C TYR A 384 -7.65 -35.38 -35.64
N ALA A 385 -6.59 -35.13 -36.43
CA ALA A 385 -5.46 -34.29 -36.02
C ALA A 385 -5.91 -32.86 -35.69
N THR A 386 -6.71 -32.24 -36.57
CA THR A 386 -7.26 -30.88 -36.33
C THR A 386 -8.15 -30.85 -35.08
N ALA A 387 -9.08 -31.79 -34.92
CA ALA A 387 -9.97 -31.84 -33.76
C ALA A 387 -9.20 -32.06 -32.45
N LYS A 388 -8.17 -32.93 -32.49
CA LYS A 388 -7.28 -33.17 -31.35
C LYS A 388 -6.57 -31.91 -30.92
N THR A 389 -5.92 -31.20 -31.83
CA THR A 389 -5.20 -29.92 -31.53
C THR A 389 -6.17 -28.86 -30.99
N LEU A 390 -7.34 -28.68 -31.59
CA LEU A 390 -8.34 -27.73 -31.12
C LEU A 390 -8.89 -28.09 -29.74
N LEU A 391 -9.12 -29.37 -29.43
CA LEU A 391 -9.57 -29.82 -28.11
C LEU A 391 -8.50 -29.59 -27.03
N PHE A 392 -7.23 -29.86 -27.34
CA PHE A 392 -6.14 -29.54 -26.39
C PHE A 392 -6.03 -28.03 -26.14
N ASN A 393 -6.11 -27.21 -27.18
CA ASN A 393 -6.11 -25.76 -27.01
C ASN A 393 -7.33 -25.26 -26.20
N SER A 394 -8.49 -25.88 -26.38
CA SER A 394 -9.67 -25.57 -25.56
C SER A 394 -9.50 -26.02 -24.10
N ALA A 395 -8.90 -27.19 -23.88
CA ALA A 395 -8.58 -27.67 -22.52
C ALA A 395 -7.61 -26.71 -21.79
N ASP A 396 -6.54 -26.28 -22.47
CA ASP A 396 -5.60 -25.27 -21.94
C ASP A 396 -6.30 -23.93 -21.64
N ALA A 397 -7.24 -23.52 -22.47
CA ALA A 397 -8.02 -22.29 -22.24
C ALA A 397 -8.90 -22.42 -21.00
N VAL A 398 -9.55 -23.56 -20.80
CA VAL A 398 -10.34 -23.82 -19.57
C VAL A 398 -9.44 -23.90 -18.34
N GLU A 399 -8.26 -24.53 -18.43
CA GLU A 399 -7.28 -24.56 -17.35
C GLU A 399 -6.92 -23.14 -16.90
N ARG A 400 -6.58 -22.24 -17.85
CA ARG A 400 -6.29 -20.84 -17.54
C ARG A 400 -7.49 -20.13 -16.90
N LEU A 401 -8.70 -20.37 -17.38
CA LEU A 401 -9.90 -19.79 -16.77
C LEU A 401 -10.11 -20.27 -15.32
N MET A 402 -9.80 -21.53 -15.04
CA MET A 402 -9.89 -22.09 -13.69
C MET A 402 -8.81 -21.54 -12.75
N THR A 403 -7.58 -21.39 -13.24
CA THR A 403 -6.47 -20.80 -12.46
C THR A 403 -6.67 -19.31 -12.21
N SER A 404 -7.36 -18.58 -13.10
CA SER A 404 -7.67 -17.17 -12.94
C SER A 404 -8.50 -16.86 -11.68
N TYR A 405 -9.23 -17.83 -11.12
CA TYR A 405 -9.93 -17.65 -9.83
C TYR A 405 -8.98 -17.24 -8.70
N LYS A 406 -7.76 -17.75 -8.69
CA LYS A 406 -6.71 -17.40 -7.73
C LYS A 406 -6.28 -15.95 -7.94
N GLU A 407 -6.07 -15.52 -9.19
CA GLU A 407 -5.70 -14.15 -9.55
C GLU A 407 -6.81 -13.16 -9.16
N VAL A 408 -8.08 -13.51 -9.35
CA VAL A 408 -9.22 -12.72 -8.86
C VAL A 408 -9.19 -12.55 -7.34
N THR A 409 -8.79 -13.58 -6.60
CA THR A 409 -8.72 -13.52 -5.14
C THR A 409 -7.57 -12.62 -4.67
N GLU A 410 -6.43 -12.65 -5.36
CA GLU A 410 -5.31 -11.74 -5.12
C GLU A 410 -5.70 -10.29 -5.46
N LEU A 411 -6.34 -10.07 -6.62
CA LEU A 411 -6.87 -8.77 -7.01
C LEU A 411 -7.85 -8.21 -5.97
N ALA A 412 -8.70 -9.05 -5.38
CA ALA A 412 -9.63 -8.61 -4.34
C ALA A 412 -8.90 -8.06 -3.09
N GLY A 413 -7.74 -8.63 -2.75
CA GLY A 413 -6.87 -8.12 -1.69
C GLY A 413 -6.32 -6.73 -2.01
N TYR A 414 -5.73 -6.55 -3.18
CA TYR A 414 -5.20 -5.26 -3.62
C TYR A 414 -6.31 -4.20 -3.81
N THR A 415 -7.46 -4.59 -4.36
CA THR A 415 -8.62 -3.71 -4.51
C THR A 415 -9.07 -3.14 -3.17
N GLY A 416 -9.17 -3.99 -2.14
CA GLY A 416 -9.55 -3.55 -0.80
C GLY A 416 -8.58 -2.51 -0.22
N ARG A 417 -7.28 -2.74 -0.34
CA ARG A 417 -6.25 -1.83 0.18
C ARG A 417 -6.23 -0.48 -0.55
N VAL A 418 -6.25 -0.49 -1.89
CA VAL A 418 -6.27 0.75 -2.69
C VAL A 418 -7.57 1.52 -2.48
N HIS A 419 -8.71 0.85 -2.38
CA HIS A 419 -9.99 1.50 -2.09
C HIS A 419 -10.02 2.10 -0.67
N GLU A 420 -9.50 1.39 0.33
CA GLU A 420 -9.39 1.89 1.71
C GLU A 420 -8.51 3.13 1.78
N MET A 421 -7.38 3.16 1.06
CA MET A 421 -6.52 4.34 0.94
C MET A 421 -7.31 5.56 0.41
N PHE A 422 -8.03 5.43 -0.70
CA PHE A 422 -8.85 6.53 -1.24
C PHE A 422 -9.96 6.95 -0.28
N LYS A 423 -10.59 6.01 0.40
CA LYS A 423 -11.60 6.30 1.40
C LYS A 423 -11.03 7.08 2.58
N VAL A 424 -9.84 6.71 3.07
CA VAL A 424 -9.16 7.47 4.14
C VAL A 424 -8.82 8.88 3.67
N PHE A 425 -8.38 9.08 2.43
CA PHE A 425 -8.15 10.41 1.88
C PHE A 425 -9.42 11.26 1.80
N ASP A 426 -10.53 10.68 1.36
CA ASP A 426 -11.83 11.36 1.30
C ASP A 426 -12.38 11.68 2.69
N ASP A 427 -12.22 10.77 3.66
CA ASP A 427 -12.62 10.98 5.06
C ASP A 427 -11.76 12.10 5.69
N ALA A 428 -10.44 12.09 5.46
CA ALA A 428 -9.53 13.10 5.96
C ALA A 428 -9.89 14.51 5.45
N LYS A 429 -10.26 14.65 4.18
CA LYS A 429 -10.76 15.92 3.61
C LYS A 429 -12.05 16.41 4.28
N LYS A 430 -12.90 15.50 4.76
CA LYS A 430 -14.13 15.83 5.47
C LYS A 430 -13.91 16.07 6.96
N GLY A 431 -12.65 16.01 7.43
CA GLY A 431 -12.31 16.12 8.85
C GLY A 431 -12.72 14.91 9.69
N ILE A 432 -12.96 13.74 9.05
CA ILE A 432 -13.34 12.51 9.73
C ILE A 432 -12.10 11.66 9.94
N TYR A 433 -11.61 11.58 11.16
CA TYR A 433 -10.43 10.79 11.55
C TYR A 433 -10.84 9.62 12.44
N GLN A 434 -10.20 8.47 12.25
CA GLN A 434 -10.38 7.30 13.11
C GLN A 434 -9.04 6.90 13.69
N ARG A 435 -8.91 7.03 15.01
CA ARG A 435 -7.73 6.58 15.73
C ARG A 435 -8.05 5.33 16.54
N GLN A 436 -7.33 4.26 16.32
CA GLN A 436 -7.37 3.09 17.20
C GLN A 436 -6.57 3.44 18.45
N LEU A 437 -7.26 3.81 19.52
CA LEU A 437 -6.65 3.88 20.84
C LEU A 437 -6.23 2.45 21.21
N VAL A 438 -4.93 2.26 21.42
CA VAL A 438 -4.43 1.01 22.00
C VAL A 438 -5.04 0.95 23.40
N SER A 439 -6.01 0.05 23.57
CA SER A 439 -6.60 -0.27 24.87
C SER A 439 -5.56 -1.03 25.71
N GLY A 440 -4.55 -0.32 26.16
CA GLY A 440 -3.61 -0.78 27.16
C GLY A 440 -4.07 -0.25 28.50
N GLY A 441 -4.67 -1.14 29.30
CA GLY A 441 -4.86 -0.98 30.73
C GLY A 441 -5.57 0.31 31.17
N GLN A 442 -6.73 0.17 31.75
CA GLN A 442 -7.20 1.11 32.76
C GLN A 442 -6.13 1.21 33.84
N VAL A 443 -5.22 2.15 33.71
CA VAL A 443 -4.46 2.62 34.85
C VAL A 443 -5.41 3.56 35.59
N GLU A 444 -6.12 2.98 36.55
CA GLU A 444 -6.76 3.76 37.60
C GLU A 444 -5.67 4.61 38.27
N GLY A 445 -5.71 5.93 38.03
CA GLY A 445 -4.85 6.84 38.76
C GLY A 445 -4.31 8.06 37.99
N GLN A 446 -4.46 8.19 36.68
CA GLN A 446 -4.09 9.43 36.00
C GLN A 446 -5.33 10.26 35.63
N ARG A 447 -5.47 11.40 36.30
CA ARG A 447 -6.40 12.49 36.04
C ARG A 447 -6.28 12.99 34.61
N GLY A 448 -7.32 12.76 33.80
CA GLY A 448 -7.50 13.39 32.51
C GLY A 448 -8.87 13.04 31.97
N GLU A 449 -9.82 13.95 32.00
CA GLU A 449 -11.05 13.85 31.21
C GLU A 449 -10.63 13.71 29.74
N ARG A 450 -10.90 12.53 29.14
CA ARG A 450 -10.70 12.31 27.70
C ARG A 450 -11.76 13.05 26.93
N PHE A 451 -11.33 13.88 26.01
CA PHE A 451 -12.22 14.61 25.11
C PHE A 451 -12.72 13.67 23.98
N ASP A 452 -13.98 13.78 23.63
CA ASP A 452 -14.55 13.05 22.49
C ASP A 452 -14.08 13.70 21.19
N THR A 453 -13.05 13.12 20.57
CA THR A 453 -12.48 13.58 19.31
C THR A 453 -13.28 13.18 18.07
N SER A 454 -14.38 12.43 18.24
CA SER A 454 -15.23 11.98 17.14
C SER A 454 -16.06 13.10 16.50
N ARG A 455 -16.26 14.21 17.19
CA ARG A 455 -17.04 15.36 16.73
C ARG A 455 -16.20 16.63 16.74
N ILE A 456 -16.10 17.27 15.58
CA ILE A 456 -15.48 18.58 15.43
C ILE A 456 -16.63 19.60 15.37
N GLU A 457 -16.82 20.35 16.46
CA GLU A 457 -17.89 21.34 16.62
C GLU A 457 -17.35 22.78 16.60
N GLY A 458 -16.03 22.94 16.58
CA GLY A 458 -15.38 24.24 16.56
C GLY A 458 -15.49 24.92 15.21
N ILE A 459 -15.57 26.24 15.23
CA ILE A 459 -15.70 27.09 14.06
C ILE A 459 -14.37 27.82 13.84
N VAL A 460 -13.84 27.76 12.63
CA VAL A 460 -12.66 28.51 12.21
C VAL A 460 -13.08 29.50 11.13
N THR A 461 -12.81 30.79 11.34
CA THR A 461 -13.12 31.87 10.40
C THR A 461 -11.89 32.70 10.08
N ASP A 462 -11.83 33.22 8.86
CA ASP A 462 -10.79 34.16 8.48
C ASP A 462 -11.06 35.54 9.09
N SER A 463 -10.01 36.16 9.66
CA SER A 463 -10.08 37.49 10.27
C SER A 463 -9.94 38.58 9.20
N GLU A 464 -10.88 39.53 9.21
CA GLU A 464 -10.81 40.74 8.36
C GLU A 464 -9.80 41.75 8.88
N THR A 465 -9.57 41.80 10.20
CA THR A 465 -8.69 42.73 10.89
C THR A 465 -7.27 42.21 11.07
N ASP A 466 -6.95 41.02 10.55
CA ASP A 466 -5.68 40.32 10.79
C ASP A 466 -5.40 39.95 12.26
N GLU A 467 -6.41 39.96 13.13
CA GLU A 467 -6.26 39.55 14.53
C GLU A 467 -6.41 38.04 14.67
N ILE A 468 -5.72 37.50 15.69
CA ILE A 468 -5.92 36.12 16.11
C ILE A 468 -6.78 36.12 17.36
N VAL A 469 -7.99 35.57 17.25
CA VAL A 469 -8.95 35.56 18.37
C VAL A 469 -9.38 34.11 18.65
N LEU A 470 -9.04 33.64 19.84
CA LEU A 470 -9.54 32.37 20.37
C LEU A 470 -10.66 32.67 21.38
N LYS A 471 -11.84 32.08 21.19
CA LYS A 471 -12.97 32.18 22.13
C LYS A 471 -13.35 30.79 22.60
N SER A 472 -13.02 30.48 23.86
CA SER A 472 -13.34 29.21 24.50
C SER A 472 -12.85 27.98 23.71
N VAL A 473 -11.62 28.01 23.19
CA VAL A 473 -11.04 26.95 22.40
C VAL A 473 -10.23 26.01 23.31
N PRO A 474 -10.58 24.73 23.46
CA PRO A 474 -9.74 23.77 24.18
C PRO A 474 -8.54 23.35 23.31
N ILE A 475 -7.38 23.21 23.91
CA ILE A 475 -6.21 22.62 23.25
C ILE A 475 -6.21 21.12 23.57
N VAL A 476 -6.57 20.32 22.56
CA VAL A 476 -6.69 18.86 22.69
C VAL A 476 -5.73 18.19 21.71
N THR A 477 -5.01 17.19 22.20
CA THR A 477 -4.13 16.38 21.36
C THR A 477 -4.95 15.45 20.45
N PRO A 478 -4.40 14.94 19.34
CA PRO A 478 -5.08 13.94 18.52
C PRO A 478 -5.43 12.65 19.27
N ASN A 479 -4.82 12.40 20.44
CA ASN A 479 -5.14 11.25 21.32
C ASN A 479 -6.36 11.48 22.21
N GLY A 480 -6.91 12.70 22.20
CA GLY A 480 -8.01 13.10 23.08
C GLY A 480 -7.58 13.63 24.47
N ASP A 481 -6.27 13.81 24.68
CA ASP A 481 -5.79 14.38 25.94
C ASP A 481 -6.00 15.89 25.94
N VAL A 482 -6.67 16.42 26.94
CA VAL A 482 -6.92 17.86 27.10
C VAL A 482 -5.71 18.50 27.75
N VAL A 483 -5.03 19.35 27.01
CA VAL A 483 -3.83 20.10 27.47
C VAL A 483 -4.22 21.43 28.08
N VAL A 484 -5.16 22.17 27.48
CA VAL A 484 -5.78 23.37 28.04
C VAL A 484 -7.30 23.24 27.89
N LYS A 485 -8.01 23.44 28.98
CA LYS A 485 -9.48 23.21 29.02
C LYS A 485 -10.24 24.24 28.21
N ASN A 486 -9.82 25.51 28.29
CA ASN A 486 -10.54 26.60 27.69
C ASN A 486 -9.58 27.79 27.47
N MET A 487 -9.25 28.08 26.21
CA MET A 487 -8.40 29.21 25.89
C MET A 487 -9.20 30.36 25.27
N THR A 488 -9.10 31.55 25.87
CA THR A 488 -9.63 32.81 25.34
C THR A 488 -8.50 33.81 25.27
N LEU A 489 -8.07 34.17 24.07
CA LEU A 489 -6.90 34.98 23.82
C LEU A 489 -7.11 35.82 22.55
N THR A 490 -6.75 37.09 22.61
CA THR A 490 -6.75 37.99 21.44
C THR A 490 -5.34 38.49 21.23
N ILE A 491 -4.80 38.32 20.01
CA ILE A 491 -3.49 38.79 19.59
C ILE A 491 -3.68 39.75 18.41
N THR A 492 -3.29 40.99 18.56
CA THR A 492 -3.36 42.01 17.52
C THR A 492 -2.03 42.17 16.78
N PRO A 493 -2.03 42.68 15.54
CA PRO A 493 -0.78 43.00 14.83
C PRO A 493 0.09 43.93 15.66
N GLY A 494 1.39 43.60 15.79
CA GLY A 494 2.35 44.35 16.63
C GLY A 494 2.39 43.88 18.10
N MET A 495 1.49 43.04 18.55
CA MET A 495 1.53 42.42 19.88
C MET A 495 2.48 41.19 19.84
N HIS A 496 3.75 41.44 20.20
CA HIS A 496 4.76 40.38 20.27
C HIS A 496 4.55 39.54 21.53
N VAL A 497 4.22 38.24 21.34
CA VAL A 497 3.87 37.32 22.42
C VAL A 497 4.98 36.30 22.64
N LEU A 498 5.50 36.24 23.86
CA LEU A 498 6.40 35.21 24.35
C LEU A 498 5.56 34.08 24.98
N ILE A 499 5.79 32.85 24.63
CA ILE A 499 5.08 31.67 25.13
C ILE A 499 6.03 30.80 25.93
N THR A 500 5.74 30.64 27.24
CA THR A 500 6.57 29.87 28.16
C THR A 500 5.72 28.88 28.97
N GLY A 501 6.37 27.90 29.57
CA GLY A 501 5.71 26.89 30.45
C GLY A 501 6.47 25.58 30.46
N PRO A 502 6.09 24.63 31.31
CA PRO A 502 6.72 23.31 31.43
C PRO A 502 6.71 22.53 30.10
N ASN A 503 7.53 21.50 30.01
CA ASN A 503 7.50 20.60 28.85
C ASN A 503 6.17 19.81 28.84
N GLY A 504 5.57 19.67 27.67
CA GLY A 504 4.30 18.96 27.51
C GLY A 504 3.03 19.79 27.78
N CYS A 505 3.12 21.05 28.24
CA CYS A 505 1.96 21.90 28.54
C CYS A 505 1.22 22.46 27.31
N GLY A 506 1.58 22.05 26.08
CA GLY A 506 0.84 22.41 24.87
C GLY A 506 1.30 23.63 24.10
N LYS A 507 2.50 24.18 24.35
CA LYS A 507 3.05 25.32 23.62
C LYS A 507 3.02 25.13 22.10
N SER A 508 3.64 24.07 21.60
CA SER A 508 3.64 23.73 20.17
C SER A 508 2.26 23.23 19.68
N SER A 509 1.37 22.77 20.57
CA SER A 509 0.01 22.37 20.24
C SER A 509 -0.85 23.57 19.81
N LEU A 510 -0.68 24.72 20.48
CA LEU A 510 -1.32 25.97 20.08
C LEU A 510 -0.93 26.34 18.64
N PHE A 511 0.36 26.25 18.30
CA PHE A 511 0.81 26.56 16.94
C PHE A 511 0.26 25.61 15.88
N ARG A 512 0.06 24.31 16.24
CA ARG A 512 -0.57 23.35 15.31
C ARG A 512 -2.04 23.67 15.07
N ILE A 513 -2.76 24.17 16.06
CA ILE A 513 -4.14 24.66 15.91
C ILE A 513 -4.17 25.92 15.06
N LEU A 514 -3.33 26.93 15.36
CA LEU A 514 -3.23 28.17 14.59
C LEU A 514 -2.81 27.91 13.13
N GLY A 515 -1.89 26.96 12.91
CA GLY A 515 -1.46 26.52 11.58
C GLY A 515 -2.50 25.67 10.84
N GLY A 516 -3.64 25.32 11.47
CA GLY A 516 -4.68 24.49 10.87
C GLY A 516 -4.31 23.01 10.73
N LEU A 517 -3.24 22.56 11.39
CA LEU A 517 -2.81 21.16 11.38
C LEU A 517 -3.67 20.29 12.29
N TRP A 518 -4.17 20.84 13.39
CA TRP A 518 -5.08 20.18 14.31
C TRP A 518 -6.45 20.84 14.26
N PRO A 519 -7.52 20.04 14.31
CA PRO A 519 -8.87 20.56 14.28
C PRO A 519 -9.21 21.32 15.57
N VAL A 520 -10.08 22.32 15.45
CA VAL A 520 -10.70 22.99 16.60
C VAL A 520 -11.93 22.18 17.01
N TYR A 521 -11.85 21.47 18.13
CA TYR A 521 -12.94 20.58 18.55
C TYR A 521 -14.14 21.32 19.13
N ARG A 522 -13.93 22.50 19.75
CA ARG A 522 -14.98 23.35 20.31
C ARG A 522 -14.54 24.82 20.33
N GLY A 523 -15.49 25.74 20.44
CA GLY A 523 -15.22 27.16 20.48
C GLY A 523 -15.08 27.78 19.09
N HIS A 524 -14.55 29.00 19.05
CA HIS A 524 -14.39 29.78 17.83
C HIS A 524 -12.96 30.30 17.72
N LEU A 525 -12.33 30.01 16.60
CA LEU A 525 -11.01 30.52 16.21
C LEU A 525 -11.16 31.45 15.01
N GLU A 526 -10.86 32.71 15.19
CA GLU A 526 -10.70 33.69 14.12
C GLU A 526 -9.23 33.96 13.92
N LYS A 527 -8.72 33.80 12.70
CA LYS A 527 -7.30 33.95 12.40
C LYS A 527 -7.08 34.54 11.01
N PRO A 528 -5.94 35.18 10.76
CA PRO A 528 -5.54 35.62 9.42
C PRO A 528 -5.42 34.42 8.47
N SER A 529 -5.56 34.69 7.16
CA SER A 529 -5.33 33.69 6.12
C SER A 529 -3.92 33.07 6.21
N SER A 530 -3.77 31.84 5.74
CA SER A 530 -2.54 31.05 5.90
C SER A 530 -1.30 31.69 5.26
N ASP A 531 -1.46 32.54 4.26
CA ASP A 531 -0.38 33.29 3.62
C ASP A 531 0.19 34.44 4.47
N ARG A 532 -0.58 34.88 5.49
CA ARG A 532 -0.15 35.93 6.43
C ARG A 532 0.52 35.42 7.70
N MET A 533 0.55 34.08 7.87
CA MET A 533 1.14 33.41 9.02
C MET A 533 2.24 32.46 8.55
N TYR A 534 3.43 32.51 9.14
CA TYR A 534 4.52 31.62 8.79
C TYR A 534 5.07 30.92 10.03
N TYR A 535 5.12 29.59 9.98
CA TYR A 535 5.56 28.76 11.10
C TYR A 535 6.97 28.20 10.86
N ILE A 536 7.85 28.39 11.84
CA ILE A 536 9.19 27.82 11.88
C ILE A 536 9.26 26.79 13.01
N PRO A 537 9.37 25.51 12.69
CA PRO A 537 9.49 24.44 13.69
C PRO A 537 10.88 24.42 14.32
N GLN A 538 11.02 23.75 15.45
CA GLN A 538 12.27 23.53 16.16
C GLN A 538 13.35 22.88 15.27
N ARG A 539 12.94 21.93 14.40
CA ARG A 539 13.79 21.31 13.38
C ARG A 539 13.27 21.73 11.99
N PRO A 540 13.88 22.74 11.36
CA PRO A 540 13.45 23.20 10.04
C PRO A 540 13.64 22.10 8.98
N TYR A 541 12.65 21.96 8.12
CA TYR A 541 12.71 21.06 6.97
C TYR A 541 13.58 21.68 5.86
N MET A 542 14.51 20.89 5.31
CA MET A 542 15.27 21.23 4.11
C MET A 542 14.72 20.41 2.93
N THR A 543 14.37 21.09 1.84
CA THR A 543 13.82 20.44 0.66
C THR A 543 14.93 19.86 -0.22
N LEU A 544 14.61 18.83 -1.01
CA LEU A 544 15.47 18.40 -2.11
C LEU A 544 15.42 19.46 -3.22
N GLY A 545 16.56 19.88 -3.72
CA GLY A 545 16.65 20.88 -4.77
C GLY A 545 17.88 21.76 -4.65
N THR A 546 17.81 22.95 -5.21
CA THR A 546 18.91 23.93 -5.20
C THR A 546 19.02 24.67 -3.89
N LEU A 547 20.15 25.35 -3.65
CA LEU A 547 20.31 26.25 -2.50
C LEU A 547 19.25 27.35 -2.51
N ARG A 548 18.92 27.87 -3.71
CA ARG A 548 17.84 28.84 -3.89
C ARG A 548 16.50 28.31 -3.34
N ASP A 549 16.17 27.04 -3.62
CA ASP A 549 14.93 26.44 -3.16
C ASP A 549 14.86 26.35 -1.62
N GLN A 550 16.01 26.31 -0.91
CA GLN A 550 16.01 26.32 0.55
C GLN A 550 15.52 27.63 1.14
N VAL A 551 15.81 28.74 0.48
CA VAL A 551 15.38 30.07 0.94
C VAL A 551 13.94 30.39 0.57
N ILE A 552 13.51 30.02 -0.66
CA ILE A 552 12.19 30.38 -1.19
C ILE A 552 11.06 29.43 -0.81
N TYR A 553 11.39 28.28 -0.21
CA TYR A 553 10.40 27.25 0.15
C TYR A 553 9.23 27.82 0.97
N PRO A 554 7.95 27.50 0.63
CA PRO A 554 7.47 26.50 -0.35
C PRO A 554 7.31 27.00 -1.80
N ASP A 555 7.67 28.22 -2.11
CA ASP A 555 7.60 28.76 -3.47
C ASP A 555 8.57 28.04 -4.42
N THR A 556 8.24 28.10 -5.69
CA THR A 556 9.13 27.67 -6.78
C THR A 556 9.89 28.86 -7.36
N THR A 557 11.01 28.61 -8.04
CA THR A 557 11.79 29.66 -8.74
C THR A 557 10.92 30.47 -9.72
N VAL A 558 9.88 29.87 -10.32
CA VAL A 558 8.94 30.59 -11.19
C VAL A 558 8.09 31.57 -10.40
N GLN A 559 7.63 31.19 -9.23
CA GLN A 559 6.83 32.07 -8.35
C GLN A 559 7.69 33.20 -7.78
N MET A 560 8.92 32.91 -7.36
CA MET A 560 9.91 33.92 -6.93
C MET A 560 10.09 35.01 -8.01
N ARG A 561 10.35 34.60 -9.27
CA ARG A 561 10.51 35.57 -10.38
C ARG A 561 9.23 36.35 -10.68
N ARG A 562 8.05 35.75 -10.53
CA ARG A 562 6.76 36.48 -10.68
C ARG A 562 6.56 37.53 -9.61
N ARG A 563 7.10 37.34 -8.42
CA ARG A 563 7.11 38.32 -7.34
C ARG A 563 8.17 39.42 -7.56
N GLY A 564 8.99 39.34 -8.60
CA GLY A 564 10.06 40.30 -8.89
C GLY A 564 11.28 40.15 -7.99
N ILE A 565 11.40 39.04 -7.24
CA ILE A 565 12.52 38.79 -6.33
C ILE A 565 13.68 38.18 -7.13
N THR A 566 14.88 38.74 -6.92
CA THR A 566 16.13 38.35 -7.58
C THR A 566 17.08 37.61 -6.63
N ASP A 567 18.12 36.96 -7.18
CA ASP A 567 19.17 36.32 -6.38
C ASP A 567 19.94 37.34 -5.49
N GLN A 568 19.97 38.60 -5.90
CA GLN A 568 20.56 39.70 -5.07
C GLN A 568 19.69 39.95 -3.84
N ASP A 569 18.37 39.93 -3.97
CA ASP A 569 17.44 40.06 -2.85
C ASP A 569 17.59 38.91 -1.88
N LEU A 570 17.73 37.67 -2.40
CA LEU A 570 17.99 36.49 -1.58
C LEU A 570 19.33 36.61 -0.83
N MET A 571 20.36 37.17 -1.46
CA MET A 571 21.66 37.45 -0.80
C MET A 571 21.51 38.40 0.39
N ILE A 572 20.68 39.44 0.24
CA ILE A 572 20.37 40.35 1.35
C ILE A 572 19.70 39.61 2.51
N MET A 573 18.75 38.73 2.20
CA MET A 573 18.06 37.95 3.23
C MET A 573 19.03 36.98 3.93
N LEU A 574 19.95 36.34 3.20
CA LEU A 574 20.98 35.48 3.80
C LEU A 574 21.97 36.31 4.67
N ARG A 575 22.26 37.52 4.29
CA ARG A 575 23.11 38.43 5.09
C ARG A 575 22.48 38.77 6.44
N ILE A 576 21.15 39.00 6.47
CA ILE A 576 20.42 39.28 7.73
C ILE A 576 20.56 38.10 8.72
N VAL A 577 20.60 36.88 8.22
CA VAL A 577 20.74 35.65 9.03
C VAL A 577 22.18 35.16 9.11
N HIS A 578 23.16 35.91 8.63
CA HIS A 578 24.60 35.60 8.63
C HIS A 578 24.92 34.25 7.90
N LEU A 579 24.33 34.05 6.72
CA LEU A 579 24.52 32.85 5.89
C LEU A 579 25.03 33.14 4.46
N GLU A 580 25.46 34.39 4.16
CA GLU A 580 25.93 34.77 2.83
C GLU A 580 27.12 33.91 2.33
N HIS A 581 27.98 33.44 3.23
CA HIS A 581 29.14 32.61 2.91
C HIS A 581 28.76 31.20 2.34
N ILE A 582 27.55 30.73 2.60
CA ILE A 582 27.11 29.43 2.12
C ILE A 582 27.01 29.41 0.59
N VAL A 583 26.63 30.52 -0.03
CA VAL A 583 26.50 30.60 -1.49
C VAL A 583 27.84 30.33 -2.19
N GLU A 584 28.93 30.89 -1.67
CA GLU A 584 30.28 30.64 -2.18
C GLU A 584 30.75 29.22 -1.82
N ARG A 585 30.58 28.81 -0.57
CA ARG A 585 31.00 27.48 -0.06
C ARG A 585 30.43 26.35 -0.87
N GLU A 586 29.16 26.44 -1.24
CA GLU A 586 28.44 25.36 -1.92
C GLU A 586 28.42 25.49 -3.47
N GLY A 587 29.09 26.51 -4.04
CA GLY A 587 29.23 26.67 -5.48
C GLY A 587 28.08 27.39 -6.19
N GLY A 588 27.29 28.20 -5.47
CA GLY A 588 26.29 29.11 -6.01
C GLY A 588 24.83 28.68 -5.75
N TRP A 589 23.92 29.48 -6.26
CA TRP A 589 22.48 29.35 -6.03
C TRP A 589 21.86 28.06 -6.63
N ASP A 590 22.43 27.54 -7.70
CA ASP A 590 21.94 26.37 -8.43
C ASP A 590 22.59 25.05 -7.97
N ALA A 591 23.45 25.11 -6.94
CA ALA A 591 24.04 23.92 -6.33
C ALA A 591 22.95 23.01 -5.78
N GLN A 592 23.06 21.70 -6.06
CA GLN A 592 22.14 20.67 -5.60
C GLN A 592 22.85 19.70 -4.67
N ASN A 593 22.39 19.63 -3.44
CA ASN A 593 22.94 18.75 -2.41
C ASN A 593 21.82 18.20 -1.52
N ASP A 594 22.12 17.23 -0.68
CA ASP A 594 21.26 16.89 0.46
C ASP A 594 21.51 17.91 1.59
N TRP A 595 20.68 18.93 1.60
CA TRP A 595 20.83 20.06 2.54
C TRP A 595 20.61 19.67 4.01
N MET A 596 19.98 18.50 4.24
CA MET A 596 19.85 17.97 5.60
C MET A 596 21.20 17.48 6.15
N ASP A 597 22.08 17.01 5.29
CA ASP A 597 23.40 16.49 5.68
C ASP A 597 24.48 17.57 5.60
N VAL A 598 24.40 18.47 4.61
CA VAL A 598 25.42 19.50 4.34
C VAL A 598 25.39 20.63 5.35
N LEU A 599 24.19 21.09 5.76
CA LEU A 599 24.06 22.21 6.67
C LEU A 599 24.12 21.76 8.14
N SER A 600 24.88 22.49 8.94
CA SER A 600 24.90 22.33 10.40
C SER A 600 23.56 22.67 11.04
N GLY A 601 23.31 22.22 12.27
CA GLY A 601 22.06 22.50 12.98
C GLY A 601 21.72 23.98 13.08
N GLY A 602 22.72 24.84 13.38
CA GLY A 602 22.55 26.27 13.44
C GLY A 602 22.34 26.93 12.07
N GLU A 603 22.97 26.41 11.00
CA GLU A 603 22.73 26.87 9.63
C GLU A 603 21.32 26.54 9.16
N LYS A 604 20.82 25.32 9.48
CA LYS A 604 19.42 24.92 9.19
C LYS A 604 18.42 25.85 9.87
N GLN A 605 18.62 26.16 11.15
CA GLN A 605 17.75 27.08 11.89
C GLN A 605 17.77 28.49 11.28
N ARG A 606 18.94 29.02 10.97
CA ARG A 606 19.08 30.33 10.31
C ARG A 606 18.51 30.35 8.90
N MET A 607 18.64 29.26 8.15
CA MET A 607 17.98 29.07 6.84
C MET A 607 16.45 29.12 6.97
N GLY A 608 15.89 28.46 8.00
CA GLY A 608 14.47 28.56 8.35
C GLY A 608 14.06 30.04 8.63
N MET A 609 14.89 30.78 9.32
CA MET A 609 14.64 32.23 9.59
C MET A 609 14.74 33.08 8.32
N ALA A 610 15.62 32.76 7.37
CA ALA A 610 15.68 33.45 6.06
C ALA A 610 14.36 33.40 5.31
N ARG A 611 13.60 32.28 5.43
CA ARG A 611 12.26 32.15 4.83
C ARG A 611 11.27 33.18 5.36
N VAL A 612 11.36 33.57 6.63
CA VAL A 612 10.50 34.63 7.20
C VAL A 612 10.69 35.94 6.45
N PHE A 613 11.94 36.29 6.13
CA PHE A 613 12.25 37.53 5.38
C PHE A 613 11.82 37.45 3.92
N TYR A 614 11.87 36.25 3.33
CA TYR A 614 11.38 36.02 1.96
C TYR A 614 9.85 36.15 1.85
N HIS A 615 9.10 35.48 2.75
CA HIS A 615 7.63 35.47 2.70
C HIS A 615 6.99 36.73 3.30
N ARG A 616 7.68 37.44 4.19
CA ARG A 616 7.19 38.62 4.88
C ARG A 616 5.78 38.51 5.45
N PRO A 617 5.53 37.49 6.31
CA PRO A 617 4.21 37.26 6.88
C PRO A 617 3.83 38.39 7.86
N LYS A 618 2.55 38.51 8.23
CA LYS A 618 2.11 39.36 9.33
C LYS A 618 2.51 38.79 10.69
N TYR A 619 2.48 37.47 10.82
CA TYR A 619 2.81 36.74 12.03
C TYR A 619 3.87 35.66 11.76
N ALA A 620 4.96 35.71 12.53
CA ALA A 620 5.95 34.63 12.58
C ALA A 620 5.75 33.82 13.85
N LEU A 621 5.41 32.54 13.67
CA LEU A 621 5.25 31.55 14.74
C LEU A 621 6.57 30.78 14.87
N LEU A 622 7.31 31.02 15.94
CA LEU A 622 8.68 30.56 16.14
C LEU A 622 8.71 29.53 17.29
N ASP A 623 8.95 28.27 17.00
CA ASP A 623 8.95 27.18 17.99
C ASP A 623 10.40 26.73 18.27
N GLU A 624 11.04 27.31 19.30
CA GLU A 624 12.44 27.02 19.71
C GLU A 624 13.46 27.00 18.53
N CYS A 625 13.19 27.74 17.49
CA CYS A 625 13.87 27.68 16.20
C CYS A 625 15.27 28.29 16.15
N THR A 626 15.77 28.85 17.28
CA THR A 626 17.10 29.45 17.41
C THR A 626 17.95 28.78 18.49
N SER A 627 17.58 27.59 18.93
CA SER A 627 18.28 26.86 20.02
C SER A 627 19.76 26.56 19.73
N ALA A 628 20.14 26.42 18.47
CA ALA A 628 21.52 26.17 18.02
C ALA A 628 22.20 27.44 17.45
N VAL A 629 21.61 28.65 17.66
CA VAL A 629 22.15 29.94 17.18
C VAL A 629 22.77 30.65 18.35
N SER A 630 23.89 31.39 18.09
CA SER A 630 24.54 32.23 19.10
C SER A 630 23.64 33.42 19.50
N ILE A 631 23.75 33.88 20.75
CA ILE A 631 22.89 34.93 21.33
C ILE A 631 22.95 36.23 20.53
N ASP A 632 24.14 36.62 20.03
CA ASP A 632 24.33 37.87 19.28
C ASP A 632 23.62 37.82 17.92
N VAL A 633 23.78 36.71 17.19
CA VAL A 633 23.11 36.50 15.90
C VAL A 633 21.61 36.37 16.08
N GLU A 634 21.17 35.63 17.11
CA GLU A 634 19.76 35.50 17.49
C GLU A 634 19.12 36.88 17.74
N GLY A 635 19.79 37.74 18.54
CA GLY A 635 19.32 39.10 18.83
C GLY A 635 19.18 39.95 17.57
N SER A 636 20.16 39.92 16.66
CA SER A 636 20.11 40.68 15.41
C SER A 636 18.95 40.21 14.49
N ILE A 637 18.69 38.90 14.41
CA ILE A 637 17.59 38.33 13.61
C ILE A 637 16.23 38.75 14.18
N TYR A 638 16.00 38.63 15.49
CA TYR A 638 14.74 39.04 16.12
C TYR A 638 14.48 40.54 15.98
N GLN A 639 15.52 41.38 16.11
CA GLN A 639 15.40 42.80 15.86
C GLN A 639 15.02 43.10 14.41
N ALA A 640 15.69 42.48 13.45
CA ALA A 640 15.37 42.61 12.03
C ALA A 640 13.92 42.19 11.69
N ILE A 641 13.38 41.17 12.34
CA ILE A 641 11.97 40.74 12.15
C ILE A 641 11.03 41.87 12.65
N LYS A 642 11.28 42.44 13.82
CA LYS A 642 10.50 43.56 14.36
C LYS A 642 10.55 44.78 13.45
N ASP A 643 11.75 45.14 12.97
CA ASP A 643 11.98 46.30 12.09
C ASP A 643 11.25 46.15 10.75
N ASN A 644 11.04 44.91 10.30
CA ASN A 644 10.21 44.59 9.13
C ASN A 644 8.68 44.57 9.43
N GLY A 645 8.25 44.93 10.63
CA GLY A 645 6.84 45.00 11.01
C GLY A 645 6.16 43.66 11.16
N ILE A 646 6.91 42.58 11.38
CA ILE A 646 6.38 41.22 11.54
C ILE A 646 6.10 40.96 13.02
N THR A 647 4.91 40.50 13.35
CA THR A 647 4.50 40.19 14.72
C THR A 647 5.07 38.84 15.15
N LEU A 648 5.73 38.81 16.31
CA LEU A 648 6.39 37.61 16.85
C LEU A 648 5.45 36.85 17.80
N LEU A 649 5.27 35.56 17.54
CA LEU A 649 4.74 34.58 18.50
C LEU A 649 5.86 33.56 18.73
N THR A 650 6.52 33.60 19.87
CA THR A 650 7.73 32.82 20.10
C THR A 650 7.57 31.88 21.28
N VAL A 651 7.76 30.59 21.05
CA VAL A 651 7.99 29.60 22.11
C VAL A 651 9.48 29.52 22.38
N THR A 652 9.92 29.89 23.58
CA THR A 652 11.32 29.74 23.96
C THR A 652 11.49 29.71 25.48
N HIS A 653 12.59 29.08 25.91
CA HIS A 653 13.06 29.07 27.28
C HIS A 653 14.25 30.07 27.49
N ARG A 654 14.70 30.73 26.41
CA ARG A 654 15.87 31.66 26.48
C ARG A 654 15.51 33.03 27.01
N PRO A 655 16.12 33.46 28.13
CA PRO A 655 15.90 34.81 28.70
C PRO A 655 16.31 35.95 27.77
N SER A 656 17.32 35.75 26.90
CA SER A 656 17.83 36.74 25.93
C SER A 656 16.76 37.28 24.99
N LEU A 657 15.71 36.53 24.74
CA LEU A 657 14.64 36.87 23.80
C LEU A 657 13.50 37.66 24.45
N TRP A 658 13.42 37.76 25.78
CA TRP A 658 12.32 38.44 26.45
C TRP A 658 12.21 39.90 26.07
N LYS A 659 13.33 40.60 25.85
CA LYS A 659 13.39 42.01 25.47
C LYS A 659 12.75 42.34 24.11
N PHE A 660 12.53 41.34 23.25
CA PHE A 660 11.90 41.52 21.95
C PHE A 660 10.38 41.38 21.99
N HIS A 661 9.80 40.94 23.13
CA HIS A 661 8.38 40.69 23.30
C HIS A 661 7.72 41.71 24.21
N THR A 662 6.40 41.92 23.97
CA THR A 662 5.59 42.89 24.74
C THR A 662 4.63 42.18 25.70
N HIS A 663 4.31 40.92 25.44
CA HIS A 663 3.37 40.13 26.24
C HIS A 663 3.95 38.75 26.51
N LEU A 664 3.55 38.18 27.65
CA LEU A 664 3.90 36.83 28.06
C LEU A 664 2.64 36.00 28.20
N LEU A 665 2.60 34.88 27.50
CA LEU A 665 1.64 33.81 27.69
C LEU A 665 2.35 32.68 28.45
N GLN A 666 2.00 32.48 29.69
CA GLN A 666 2.62 31.50 30.57
C GLN A 666 1.61 30.38 30.87
N TYR A 667 1.98 29.14 30.52
CA TYR A 667 1.26 27.93 30.89
C TYR A 667 1.73 27.45 32.28
N ASP A 668 0.79 26.98 33.10
CA ASP A 668 1.09 26.44 34.43
C ASP A 668 1.44 24.93 34.42
N GLY A 669 1.05 24.19 33.37
CA GLY A 669 1.21 22.74 33.24
C GLY A 669 0.05 21.95 33.81
N GLU A 670 -0.93 22.55 34.46
CA GLU A 670 -2.14 21.90 35.01
C GLU A 670 -3.40 22.12 34.17
N GLY A 671 -3.26 22.82 33.06
CA GLY A 671 -4.33 23.05 32.08
C GLY A 671 -4.86 24.48 32.08
N ASP A 672 -4.24 25.39 32.84
CA ASP A 672 -4.54 26.81 32.84
C ASP A 672 -3.38 27.65 32.27
N TYR A 673 -3.63 28.90 32.00
CA TYR A 673 -2.66 29.83 31.44
C TYR A 673 -2.86 31.24 31.98
N LYS A 674 -1.80 32.06 31.94
CA LYS A 674 -1.83 33.46 32.33
C LYS A 674 -1.24 34.34 31.24
N VAL A 675 -1.94 35.42 30.90
CA VAL A 675 -1.42 36.47 29.99
C VAL A 675 -1.04 37.70 30.79
N SER A 676 0.16 38.23 30.59
CA SER A 676 0.66 39.42 31.24
C SER A 676 1.46 40.28 30.29
N SER A 677 1.45 41.61 30.46
CA SER A 677 2.32 42.52 29.70
C SER A 677 3.77 42.47 30.27
N LEU A 678 4.74 42.51 29.35
CA LEU A 678 6.16 42.54 29.69
C LEU A 678 6.65 44.00 29.60
N ASN A 679 6.87 44.63 30.79
CA ASN A 679 7.52 45.94 30.89
C ASN A 679 9.01 45.75 31.25
N GLU A 680 9.88 46.71 30.95
CA GLU A 680 11.32 46.60 31.26
C GLU A 680 11.59 46.23 32.73
N LYS A 681 10.85 46.81 33.68
CA LYS A 681 10.98 46.50 35.11
C LYS A 681 10.62 45.02 35.40
N THR A 682 9.53 44.54 34.84
CA THR A 682 9.10 43.11 35.01
C THR A 682 10.06 42.15 34.33
N ILE A 683 10.73 42.53 33.29
CA ILE A 683 11.74 41.72 32.59
C ILE A 683 12.98 41.58 33.50
N VAL A 684 13.48 42.71 34.06
CA VAL A 684 14.66 42.68 34.94
C VAL A 684 14.40 41.91 36.21
N GLU A 685 13.24 42.07 36.88
CA GLU A 685 12.87 41.33 38.06
C GLU A 685 12.76 39.82 37.78
N ARG A 686 12.12 39.43 36.68
CA ARG A 686 11.96 37.99 36.31
C ARG A 686 13.26 37.35 35.86
N LEU A 687 14.16 38.09 35.20
CA LEU A 687 15.50 37.61 34.88
C LEU A 687 16.30 37.35 36.15
N SER A 688 16.24 38.28 37.14
CA SER A 688 16.86 38.06 38.45
C SER A 688 16.33 36.83 39.16
N TYR A 689 15.00 36.64 39.21
CA TYR A 689 14.41 35.44 39.81
C TYR A 689 14.72 34.16 39.02
N SER A 690 14.85 34.24 37.68
CA SER A 690 15.22 33.09 36.86
C SER A 690 16.68 32.70 37.08
N GLU A 691 17.58 33.65 37.26
CA GLU A 691 18.98 33.39 37.60
C GLU A 691 19.10 32.82 39.01
N GLU A 692 18.36 33.37 39.97
CA GLU A 692 18.30 32.88 41.36
C GLU A 692 17.74 31.42 41.40
N LYS A 693 16.65 31.16 40.69
CA LYS A 693 16.09 29.79 40.57
C LYS A 693 17.12 28.82 39.96
N GLN A 694 17.81 29.22 38.89
CA GLN A 694 18.81 28.37 38.23
C GLN A 694 20.03 28.11 39.15
N GLN A 695 20.39 29.11 39.98
CA GLN A 695 21.43 28.97 40.95
C GLN A 695 21.01 28.02 42.09
N LEU A 696 19.76 28.15 42.59
CA LEU A 696 19.19 27.23 43.57
C LEU A 696 19.05 25.81 43.03
N GLU A 697 18.62 25.62 41.77
CA GLU A 697 18.54 24.31 41.15
C GLU A 697 19.92 23.65 40.98
N ARG A 698 20.97 24.42 40.69
CA ARG A 698 22.35 23.92 40.67
C ARG A 698 22.83 23.50 42.07
N GLN A 699 22.53 24.31 43.08
CA GLN A 699 22.85 23.98 44.47
C GLN A 699 22.10 22.73 44.92
N LEU A 700 20.82 22.59 44.53
CA LEU A 700 20.02 21.41 44.83
C LEU A 700 20.59 20.14 44.16
N ALA A 701 21.07 20.26 42.96
CA ALA A 701 21.70 19.14 42.22
C ALA A 701 23.05 18.73 42.84
N GLU A 702 23.73 19.62 43.59
CA GLU A 702 24.97 19.33 44.31
C GLU A 702 24.71 18.71 45.72
N VAL A 703 23.51 18.85 46.25
CA VAL A 703 23.15 18.33 47.61
C VAL A 703 23.43 16.82 47.79
N PRO A 704 23.14 15.90 46.82
CA PRO A 704 23.48 14.50 46.96
C PRO A 704 24.98 14.26 47.17
N ARG A 705 25.81 15.02 46.39
CA ARG A 705 27.26 14.95 46.47
C ARG A 705 27.79 15.50 47.81
N TRP A 706 27.15 16.52 48.36
CA TRP A 706 27.48 17.07 49.68
C TRP A 706 27.05 16.13 50.78
N LYS A 707 25.89 15.46 50.62
CA LYS A 707 25.44 14.40 51.58
C LYS A 707 26.45 13.24 51.61
N GLU A 708 26.90 12.74 50.47
CA GLU A 708 27.94 11.68 50.40
C GLU A 708 29.22 12.13 51.04
N ARG A 709 29.68 13.35 50.76
CA ARG A 709 30.91 13.89 51.36
C ARG A 709 30.78 14.09 52.87
N LEU A 710 29.62 14.55 53.33
CA LEU A 710 29.32 14.66 54.78
C LEU A 710 29.37 13.28 55.46
N GLN A 711 28.79 12.27 54.86
CA GLN A 711 28.84 10.89 55.37
C GLN A 711 30.29 10.36 55.45
N GLU A 712 31.10 10.59 54.44
CA GLU A 712 32.53 10.23 54.46
C GLU A 712 33.26 10.93 55.62
N VAL A 713 33.02 12.22 55.81
CA VAL A 713 33.65 13.01 56.86
C VAL A 713 33.19 12.57 58.26
N CYS A 714 31.89 12.29 58.46
CA CYS A 714 31.36 11.76 59.71
C CYS A 714 31.92 10.38 60.04
N GLN A 715 32.09 9.49 59.05
CA GLN A 715 32.77 8.20 59.24
C GLN A 715 34.23 8.36 59.65
N LEU A 716 34.95 9.32 59.05
CA LEU A 716 36.34 9.61 59.39
C LEU A 716 36.52 10.23 60.79
N LEU A 717 35.53 10.99 61.29
CA LEU A 717 35.54 11.62 62.59
C LEU A 717 34.98 10.71 63.71
N GLY A 718 34.36 9.59 63.34
CA GLY A 718 33.75 8.67 64.34
C GLY A 718 32.49 9.26 64.99
N ASP A 719 31.80 10.16 64.31
CA ASP A 719 30.65 10.90 64.84
C ASP A 719 29.37 10.19 64.36
N GLU A 720 28.92 9.15 65.16
CA GLU A 720 27.76 8.31 64.85
C GLU A 720 26.41 9.05 65.03
N ASP A 721 26.36 10.10 65.82
CA ASP A 721 25.10 10.84 66.10
C ASP A 721 24.61 11.62 64.87
N HIS A 722 25.50 12.17 64.06
CA HIS A 722 25.15 12.85 62.80
C HIS A 722 24.81 11.89 61.66
N LEU A 723 25.26 10.64 61.68
CA LEU A 723 24.92 9.61 60.68
C LEU A 723 23.44 9.19 60.76
N ASN A 724 22.91 9.12 61.99
CA ASN A 724 21.49 8.74 62.19
C ASN A 724 20.52 9.90 61.90
N MET A 725 20.90 11.17 62.08
CA MET A 725 20.06 12.32 61.75
C MET A 725 19.83 12.52 60.23
N THR A 726 20.74 12.02 59.39
CA THR A 726 20.60 12.12 57.94
C THR A 726 19.75 11.01 57.30
N LEU A 727 19.49 9.92 58.05
CA LEU A 727 18.66 8.79 57.57
C LEU A 727 17.15 9.00 57.91
N ASP A 728 16.82 9.77 58.94
CA ASP A 728 15.43 9.98 59.36
C ASP A 728 14.68 11.07 58.57
N THR A 729 15.32 11.78 57.63
CA THR A 729 14.68 12.82 56.82
C THR A 729 14.20 12.37 55.47
N ASP A 730 14.46 11.14 55.04
CA ASP A 730 14.01 10.63 53.72
C ASP A 730 12.68 9.83 53.74
N ASP A 731 12.03 9.63 54.92
CA ASP A 731 10.76 8.90 55.04
C ASP A 731 9.53 9.78 55.31
N SER A 732 9.64 11.12 55.17
CA SER A 732 8.48 12.00 55.34
C SER A 732 8.45 13.13 54.29
N GLU A 733 8.14 12.74 53.01
CA GLU A 733 7.37 13.58 52.06
C GLU A 733 6.83 12.73 50.89
#